data_6fda95765ca9839c100917dad09c06bc
#
_entry.id   6fda95765ca9839c100917dad09c06bc
#
_cell.length_a   1.000
_cell.length_b   1.000
_cell.length_c   1.000
_cell.angle_alpha   90.00
_cell.angle_beta   90.00
_cell.angle_gamma   90.00
#
_symmetry.space_group_name_H-M   'P 1'
#
loop_
_entity.id
_entity.type
_entity.pdbx_description
1 polymer ?
#
loop_
_entity_poly.entity_id
_entity_poly.type
_entity_poly.pdbx_seq_one_letter_code
_entity_poly.pdbx_strand_id
1 'polypeptide(L)'
;MKISYNWLKEYIECDLAPEAVAEALTSIGLEVDSLEQIEEIPGGLAGVIVAEVVECVDHPDSDHLHITKLNTGEAELLQVVCGAPNVAAGQKVLLATVGTVLGEDFKIKKSKIRGVESFGMICAEDELGIGESHDGIMVLDPEAVVGTPAKDYLGLATDALIEIGLTANRVDAASHIGVARDLYAYLKHNDIPCKLNIPDVSAFAEGEGEAIPVEVLAADGAPRYTGTTIKGVKVAASPEWLQKKLLAIGLRPINNVVDITNFVLHEIGQPLHAFDLAKIAGGKVVVRRAEEGEKFVTLDGVERTLSSADLMIANTEKPMCLAGVFGGEESGVTESTTDIFLESAYFNPVSIRKSSKRHTLKTDASFRYERGADPLVVEYAAKRAALLIQEIAGGQIVGKVQEFYPEKIEKKVVELDYNHIENFVGKKIGHDVIEGILENLAYEFIEKAETGAKVAVPSYMVDVYRECDIVEEILRIYGYNNIELPQAMRMSVNAPQKPEPEQVRKAVSDFLAANGFVETMNNSLTKSDYYAKLKTFPEEKCVRIMNPLSSDLNVMRQTLLLNGLEVIAYNINRQITNIKTFEYGSVYSFDPEKDGKTLDSYEEHTCYALFISGQPEKSWRTDPGKGNYFQLKGYLELLLKRFGCDIYSLETEAAPADIFSEGLAYNLPGSHQPLAVMGTIAPARLKQFGIKQPVFAAEINWPALLELVKRNKIRYKELPKFPEVRRDLAILLDESVSYADLRKSAFRVGKKLLKQVGLFDVYRGDKIAEGKKQYALSFVLQDLDKTLTDNDVEKVMSKLLSTFQNEFGATLR
;
A
#
# COMPACT_ATOMS: atom_id res chain seq x y z
N MET A 1 7.23 -4.07 -14.00
CA MET A 1 7.60 -4.98 -15.12
C MET A 1 8.36 -4.18 -16.15
N LYS A 2 9.52 -4.70 -16.57
CA LYS A 2 10.35 -4.02 -17.57
C LYS A 2 10.12 -4.61 -18.95
N ILE A 3 9.84 -3.76 -19.93
CA ILE A 3 9.56 -4.10 -21.32
C ILE A 3 10.53 -3.35 -22.22
N SER A 4 11.31 -4.07 -23.02
CA SER A 4 12.10 -3.49 -24.10
C SER A 4 11.17 -3.17 -25.29
N TYR A 5 11.21 -1.96 -25.77
CA TYR A 5 10.39 -1.54 -26.92
C TYR A 5 10.79 -2.29 -28.20
N ASN A 6 12.08 -2.47 -28.46
CA ASN A 6 12.55 -3.19 -29.64
C ASN A 6 12.13 -4.67 -29.58
N TRP A 7 12.17 -5.29 -28.41
CA TRP A 7 11.70 -6.65 -28.22
C TRP A 7 10.17 -6.75 -28.35
N LEU A 8 9.41 -5.75 -27.81
CA LEU A 8 7.96 -5.67 -27.96
C LEU A 8 7.54 -5.61 -29.44
N LYS A 9 8.25 -4.85 -30.26
CA LYS A 9 7.99 -4.72 -31.70
C LYS A 9 8.12 -6.02 -32.50
N GLU A 10 8.78 -7.04 -32.00
CA GLU A 10 8.79 -8.36 -32.63
C GLU A 10 7.41 -9.04 -32.56
N TYR A 11 6.62 -8.72 -31.53
CA TYR A 11 5.30 -9.31 -31.31
C TYR A 11 4.16 -8.41 -31.80
N ILE A 12 4.39 -7.10 -31.92
CA ILE A 12 3.39 -6.17 -32.46
C ILE A 12 4.02 -5.21 -33.47
N GLU A 13 3.65 -5.39 -34.73
CA GLU A 13 4.02 -4.46 -35.81
C GLU A 13 3.14 -3.22 -35.70
N CYS A 14 3.70 -2.07 -35.37
CA CYS A 14 3.05 -0.75 -35.39
C CYS A 14 4.09 0.36 -35.56
N ASP A 15 3.64 1.51 -36.07
CA ASP A 15 4.51 2.68 -36.33
C ASP A 15 4.47 3.72 -35.21
N LEU A 16 4.08 3.35 -33.99
CA LEU A 16 4.08 4.25 -32.86
C LEU A 16 5.48 4.41 -32.28
N ALA A 17 5.85 5.63 -31.89
CA ALA A 17 7.05 5.90 -31.11
C ALA A 17 6.91 5.37 -29.66
N PRO A 18 8.02 5.14 -28.92
CA PRO A 18 7.97 4.63 -27.54
C PRO A 18 7.08 5.45 -26.61
N GLU A 19 7.08 6.79 -26.77
CA GLU A 19 6.26 7.69 -25.96
C GLU A 19 4.76 7.48 -26.19
N ALA A 20 4.36 7.31 -27.45
CA ALA A 20 2.96 7.04 -27.81
C ALA A 20 2.51 5.64 -27.36
N VAL A 21 3.41 4.65 -27.38
CA VAL A 21 3.14 3.32 -26.80
C VAL A 21 2.95 3.42 -25.29
N ALA A 22 3.79 4.19 -24.57
CA ALA A 22 3.67 4.40 -23.12
C ALA A 22 2.32 5.08 -22.75
N GLU A 23 1.90 6.10 -23.52
CA GLU A 23 0.59 6.73 -23.35
C GLU A 23 -0.57 5.75 -23.60
N ALA A 24 -0.49 4.96 -24.66
CA ALA A 24 -1.50 3.95 -25.00
C ALA A 24 -1.62 2.92 -23.87
N LEU A 25 -0.51 2.36 -23.40
CA LEU A 25 -0.48 1.38 -22.31
C LEU A 25 -1.09 1.94 -21.03
N THR A 26 -0.70 3.16 -20.64
CA THR A 26 -1.27 3.82 -19.45
C THR A 26 -2.79 4.02 -19.61
N SER A 27 -3.25 4.41 -20.80
CA SER A 27 -4.69 4.64 -21.04
C SER A 27 -5.55 3.40 -20.88
N ILE A 28 -4.97 2.21 -21.11
CA ILE A 28 -5.67 0.92 -20.99
C ILE A 28 -5.39 0.19 -19.66
N GLY A 29 -4.83 0.88 -18.67
CA GLY A 29 -4.63 0.36 -17.32
C GLY A 29 -3.29 -0.36 -17.08
N LEU A 30 -2.34 -0.24 -18.01
CA LEU A 30 -0.95 -0.65 -17.82
C LEU A 30 -0.10 0.61 -17.55
N GLU A 31 -0.18 1.12 -16.32
CA GLU A 31 0.47 2.38 -15.93
C GLU A 31 1.98 2.31 -16.15
N VAL A 32 2.50 3.24 -16.94
CA VAL A 32 3.93 3.35 -17.20
C VAL A 32 4.56 4.26 -16.15
N ASP A 33 5.38 3.66 -15.29
CA ASP A 33 6.09 4.37 -14.21
C ASP A 33 7.26 5.18 -14.75
N SER A 34 8.00 4.63 -15.72
CA SER A 34 9.12 5.32 -16.38
C SER A 34 9.31 4.86 -17.83
N LEU A 35 9.85 5.77 -18.65
CA LEU A 35 10.33 5.51 -20.00
C LEU A 35 11.78 6.01 -20.11
N GLU A 36 12.71 5.08 -20.27
CA GLU A 36 14.13 5.38 -20.32
C GLU A 36 14.72 4.96 -21.67
N GLN A 37 15.55 5.78 -22.29
CA GLN A 37 16.32 5.37 -23.44
C GLN A 37 17.54 4.56 -22.99
N ILE A 38 17.68 3.36 -23.53
CA ILE A 38 18.84 2.50 -23.31
C ILE A 38 19.74 2.60 -24.51
N GLU A 39 20.95 3.00 -24.29
CA GLU A 39 22.01 2.95 -25.28
C GLU A 39 22.93 1.74 -24.96
N GLU A 40 23.32 1.00 -25.99
CA GLU A 40 24.21 -0.15 -25.86
C GLU A 40 25.54 0.21 -25.21
N ILE A 41 25.98 1.46 -25.46
CA ILE A 41 27.13 2.08 -24.81
C ILE A 41 26.67 3.41 -24.20
N PRO A 42 26.91 3.65 -22.90
CA PRO A 42 26.52 4.90 -22.27
C PRO A 42 27.02 6.13 -23.03
N GLY A 43 26.09 7.05 -23.37
CA GLY A 43 26.38 8.22 -24.16
C GLY A 43 26.42 8.00 -25.67
N GLY A 44 26.11 6.77 -26.15
CA GLY A 44 25.95 6.41 -27.58
C GLY A 44 27.17 6.75 -28.43
N LEU A 45 28.34 6.87 -27.85
CA LEU A 45 29.58 7.38 -28.49
C LEU A 45 29.37 8.77 -29.14
N ALA A 46 28.55 9.63 -28.54
CA ALA A 46 28.29 10.98 -29.03
C ALA A 46 29.61 11.79 -29.14
N GLY A 47 29.88 12.27 -30.35
CA GLY A 47 31.15 12.97 -30.66
C GLY A 47 32.31 12.08 -31.13
N VAL A 48 32.09 10.78 -31.24
CA VAL A 48 33.00 9.85 -31.91
C VAL A 48 32.60 9.68 -33.38
N ILE A 49 33.52 9.87 -34.30
CA ILE A 49 33.26 9.80 -35.73
C ILE A 49 34.32 8.96 -36.46
N VAL A 50 33.96 8.47 -37.63
CA VAL A 50 34.92 7.83 -38.56
C VAL A 50 35.83 8.92 -39.14
N ALA A 51 37.13 8.76 -39.02
CA ALA A 51 38.13 9.63 -39.58
C ALA A 51 39.15 8.86 -40.37
N GLU A 52 39.80 9.53 -41.36
CA GLU A 52 40.90 8.92 -42.13
C GLU A 52 42.24 9.57 -41.71
N VAL A 53 43.23 8.73 -41.44
CA VAL A 53 44.58 9.19 -41.15
C VAL A 53 45.25 9.53 -42.47
N VAL A 54 45.33 10.84 -42.80
CA VAL A 54 45.95 11.33 -44.05
C VAL A 54 47.49 11.35 -43.96
N GLU A 55 47.98 11.82 -42.82
CA GLU A 55 49.44 11.89 -42.55
C GLU A 55 49.71 11.27 -41.17
N CYS A 56 50.81 10.51 -41.08
CA CYS A 56 51.29 9.93 -39.81
C CYS A 56 52.82 10.09 -39.81
N VAL A 57 53.34 10.92 -38.87
CA VAL A 57 54.78 11.17 -38.74
C VAL A 57 55.23 10.96 -37.30
N ASP A 58 56.50 10.57 -37.10
CA ASP A 58 57.04 10.37 -35.77
C ASP A 58 57.08 11.69 -34.99
N HIS A 59 56.82 11.63 -33.69
CA HIS A 59 56.87 12.78 -32.81
C HIS A 59 58.36 13.17 -32.53
N PRO A 60 58.78 14.46 -32.72
CA PRO A 60 60.17 14.82 -32.64
C PRO A 60 60.82 14.59 -31.26
N ASP A 61 59.99 14.56 -30.18
CA ASP A 61 60.50 14.41 -28.81
C ASP A 61 59.99 13.08 -28.15
N SER A 62 59.68 12.05 -28.98
CA SER A 62 59.19 10.75 -28.47
C SER A 62 59.47 9.61 -29.44
N ASP A 63 59.80 8.49 -28.89
CA ASP A 63 60.10 7.21 -29.59
C ASP A 63 58.91 6.34 -29.88
N HIS A 64 57.74 6.70 -29.32
CA HIS A 64 56.51 5.87 -29.41
C HIS A 64 55.25 6.73 -29.72
N LEU A 65 55.39 8.07 -29.86
CA LEU A 65 54.26 8.90 -30.22
C LEU A 65 54.30 9.29 -31.72
N HIS A 66 53.14 9.36 -32.33
CA HIS A 66 52.94 9.82 -33.69
C HIS A 66 52.08 11.06 -33.77
N ILE A 67 52.43 11.98 -34.64
CA ILE A 67 51.57 13.15 -34.96
C ILE A 67 50.79 12.74 -36.21
N THR A 68 49.47 12.73 -36.08
CA THR A 68 48.56 12.39 -37.18
C THR A 68 47.77 13.61 -37.64
N LYS A 69 47.45 13.65 -38.93
CA LYS A 69 46.46 14.56 -39.48
C LYS A 69 45.29 13.77 -40.02
N LEU A 70 44.13 14.05 -39.51
CA LEU A 70 42.90 13.31 -39.75
C LEU A 70 41.94 14.11 -40.62
N ASN A 71 41.42 13.47 -41.64
CA ASN A 71 40.28 13.95 -42.42
C ASN A 71 39.01 13.50 -41.68
N THR A 72 38.23 14.43 -41.21
CA THR A 72 36.95 14.23 -40.52
C THR A 72 35.73 14.51 -41.41
N GLY A 73 35.97 14.82 -42.68
CA GLY A 73 34.96 15.30 -43.63
C GLY A 73 34.80 16.83 -43.63
N GLU A 74 35.56 17.54 -42.81
CA GLU A 74 35.60 18.99 -42.77
C GLU A 74 36.73 19.54 -43.67
N ALA A 75 36.72 20.86 -43.94
CA ALA A 75 37.66 21.48 -44.86
C ALA A 75 39.12 21.49 -44.35
N GLU A 76 39.32 21.46 -43.04
CA GLU A 76 40.64 21.47 -42.39
C GLU A 76 40.94 20.10 -41.73
N LEU A 77 42.20 19.65 -41.94
CA LEU A 77 42.67 18.42 -41.29
C LEU A 77 42.87 18.62 -39.79
N LEU A 78 42.37 17.72 -38.99
CA LEU A 78 42.48 17.76 -37.53
C LEU A 78 43.79 17.10 -37.08
N GLN A 79 44.59 17.80 -36.28
CA GLN A 79 45.83 17.26 -35.72
C GLN A 79 45.56 16.49 -34.43
N VAL A 80 46.02 15.23 -34.33
CA VAL A 80 45.93 14.38 -33.12
C VAL A 80 47.28 13.70 -32.88
N VAL A 81 47.69 13.67 -31.61
CA VAL A 81 48.88 12.93 -31.18
C VAL A 81 48.39 11.58 -30.68
N CYS A 82 48.88 10.48 -31.28
CA CYS A 82 48.54 9.08 -30.98
C CYS A 82 49.73 8.33 -30.48
N GLY A 83 49.57 7.50 -29.45
CA GLY A 83 50.59 6.61 -28.88
C GLY A 83 50.48 5.14 -29.29
N ALA A 84 49.50 4.82 -30.10
CA ALA A 84 49.26 3.42 -30.47
C ALA A 84 50.30 2.94 -31.51
N PRO A 85 50.85 1.75 -31.36
CA PRO A 85 51.89 1.22 -32.22
C PRO A 85 51.38 0.84 -33.63
N ASN A 86 50.07 0.68 -33.81
CA ASN A 86 49.46 0.27 -35.07
C ASN A 86 48.92 1.43 -35.92
N VAL A 87 49.07 2.70 -35.50
CA VAL A 87 48.61 3.83 -36.30
C VAL A 87 49.43 4.06 -37.54
N ALA A 88 48.82 4.22 -38.74
CA ALA A 88 49.48 4.45 -39.99
C ALA A 88 48.63 5.31 -40.93
N ALA A 89 49.28 6.04 -41.86
CA ALA A 89 48.60 6.80 -42.91
C ALA A 89 47.77 5.85 -43.81
N GLY A 90 46.60 6.33 -44.25
CA GLY A 90 45.63 5.58 -45.06
C GLY A 90 44.62 4.74 -44.29
N GLN A 91 44.73 4.65 -42.97
CA GLN A 91 43.76 3.90 -42.14
C GLN A 91 42.51 4.73 -41.88
N LYS A 92 41.35 4.03 -41.81
CA LYS A 92 40.13 4.56 -41.23
C LYS A 92 40.10 4.20 -39.75
N VAL A 93 39.73 5.13 -38.90
CA VAL A 93 39.77 5.00 -37.43
C VAL A 93 38.58 5.68 -36.79
N LEU A 94 38.29 5.33 -35.51
CA LEU A 94 37.31 6.07 -34.70
C LEU A 94 38.03 7.19 -33.93
N LEU A 95 37.57 8.42 -34.14
CA LEU A 95 38.08 9.61 -33.52
C LEU A 95 37.08 10.20 -32.53
N ALA A 96 37.46 10.31 -31.28
CA ALA A 96 36.75 11.08 -30.27
C ALA A 96 37.17 12.55 -30.38
N THR A 97 36.24 13.41 -30.74
CA THR A 97 36.46 14.88 -30.90
C THR A 97 36.50 15.58 -29.54
N VAL A 98 37.02 16.84 -29.53
CA VAL A 98 37.07 17.65 -28.31
C VAL A 98 35.65 17.89 -27.79
N GLY A 99 35.39 17.53 -26.52
CA GLY A 99 34.10 17.64 -25.88
C GLY A 99 33.43 16.30 -25.65
N THR A 100 33.81 15.23 -26.38
CA THR A 100 33.34 13.86 -26.19
C THR A 100 33.62 13.37 -24.77
N VAL A 101 32.69 12.61 -24.20
CA VAL A 101 32.86 11.92 -22.93
C VAL A 101 32.87 10.42 -23.25
N LEU A 102 33.93 9.73 -22.88
CA LEU A 102 34.07 8.27 -22.99
C LEU A 102 33.97 7.63 -21.60
N GLY A 103 33.32 6.48 -21.48
CA GLY A 103 33.08 5.85 -20.21
C GLY A 103 32.28 6.74 -19.25
N GLU A 104 32.49 6.58 -17.93
CA GLU A 104 31.71 7.31 -16.91
C GLU A 104 32.10 8.79 -16.80
N ASP A 105 33.39 9.17 -17.00
CA ASP A 105 33.85 10.55 -16.71
C ASP A 105 35.03 11.04 -17.57
N PHE A 106 35.49 10.27 -18.57
CA PHE A 106 36.68 10.65 -19.36
C PHE A 106 36.31 11.61 -20.48
N LYS A 107 36.46 12.90 -20.20
CA LYS A 107 36.17 13.98 -21.16
C LYS A 107 37.37 14.35 -22.02
N ILE A 108 37.26 14.23 -23.35
CA ILE A 108 38.27 14.61 -24.32
C ILE A 108 38.39 16.13 -24.36
N LYS A 109 39.59 16.64 -24.14
CA LYS A 109 39.92 18.09 -24.16
C LYS A 109 41.04 18.35 -25.13
N LYS A 110 41.05 19.56 -25.68
CA LYS A 110 42.28 20.06 -26.36
C LYS A 110 43.46 19.93 -25.40
N SER A 111 44.49 19.21 -25.79
CA SER A 111 45.65 18.93 -24.95
C SER A 111 46.95 19.30 -25.70
N LYS A 112 48.03 19.50 -24.95
CA LYS A 112 49.38 19.69 -25.50
C LYS A 112 50.27 18.54 -24.99
N ILE A 113 50.62 17.61 -25.91
CA ILE A 113 51.40 16.42 -25.62
C ILE A 113 52.83 16.66 -26.10
N ARG A 114 53.78 16.65 -25.16
CA ARG A 114 55.21 16.96 -25.44
C ARG A 114 55.43 18.14 -26.37
N GLY A 115 54.68 19.22 -26.19
CA GLY A 115 54.82 20.45 -27.00
C GLY A 115 53.94 20.53 -28.26
N VAL A 116 53.30 19.45 -28.70
CA VAL A 116 52.42 19.39 -29.87
C VAL A 116 50.94 19.41 -29.44
N GLU A 117 50.14 20.22 -30.10
CA GLU A 117 48.68 20.28 -29.81
C GLU A 117 47.94 19.06 -30.38
N SER A 118 47.06 18.49 -29.58
CA SER A 118 46.15 17.40 -29.96
C SER A 118 44.70 17.84 -29.79
N PHE A 119 43.87 17.69 -30.82
CA PHE A 119 42.48 18.13 -30.88
C PHE A 119 41.48 16.96 -30.86
N GLY A 120 41.87 15.84 -30.27
CA GLY A 120 41.03 14.66 -30.18
C GLY A 120 41.83 13.44 -29.70
N MET A 121 41.22 12.29 -29.73
CA MET A 121 41.83 10.98 -29.40
C MET A 121 41.34 9.92 -30.38
N ILE A 122 42.30 9.23 -31.04
CA ILE A 122 41.98 8.02 -31.81
C ILE A 122 41.83 6.88 -30.81
N CYS A 123 40.72 6.16 -30.87
CA CYS A 123 40.30 5.23 -29.80
C CYS A 123 40.59 3.78 -30.09
N ALA A 124 40.91 3.01 -29.04
CA ALA A 124 40.93 1.55 -29.00
C ALA A 124 39.53 0.98 -28.73
N GLU A 125 39.35 -0.33 -28.87
CA GLU A 125 38.05 -0.96 -28.62
C GLU A 125 37.57 -0.85 -27.16
N ASP A 126 38.49 -1.05 -26.21
CA ASP A 126 38.23 -0.97 -24.78
C ASP A 126 37.91 0.48 -24.33
N GLU A 127 38.54 1.50 -24.93
CA GLU A 127 38.25 2.92 -24.67
C GLU A 127 36.87 3.32 -25.13
N LEU A 128 36.34 2.64 -26.16
CA LEU A 128 34.99 2.82 -26.67
C LEU A 128 33.94 1.95 -25.95
N GLY A 129 34.38 0.98 -25.15
CA GLY A 129 33.51 0.01 -24.49
C GLY A 129 32.89 -1.03 -25.43
N ILE A 130 33.53 -1.29 -26.61
CA ILE A 130 33.04 -2.24 -27.62
C ILE A 130 33.82 -3.54 -27.68
N GLY A 131 34.92 -3.64 -26.93
CA GLY A 131 35.77 -4.82 -26.84
C GLY A 131 36.70 -4.76 -25.64
N GLU A 132 37.53 -5.77 -25.47
CA GLU A 132 38.53 -5.86 -24.40
C GLU A 132 39.98 -5.59 -24.89
N SER A 133 40.17 -5.36 -26.20
CA SER A 133 41.49 -5.16 -26.75
C SER A 133 42.03 -3.78 -26.51
N HIS A 134 43.23 -3.71 -25.91
CA HIS A 134 44.01 -2.50 -25.72
C HIS A 134 45.34 -2.53 -26.53
N ASP A 135 45.47 -3.45 -27.47
CA ASP A 135 46.74 -3.66 -28.23
C ASP A 135 47.04 -2.60 -29.26
N GLY A 136 46.12 -1.61 -29.43
CA GLY A 136 46.25 -0.49 -30.36
C GLY A 136 44.89 0.12 -30.71
N ILE A 137 44.91 1.12 -31.61
CA ILE A 137 43.68 1.74 -32.10
C ILE A 137 42.83 0.76 -32.93
N MET A 138 41.50 0.95 -32.90
CA MET A 138 40.57 0.23 -33.77
C MET A 138 40.72 0.70 -35.22
N VAL A 139 41.19 -0.20 -36.12
CA VAL A 139 41.30 0.09 -37.57
C VAL A 139 40.01 -0.40 -38.24
N LEU A 140 39.35 0.48 -38.96
CA LEU A 140 38.08 0.22 -39.63
C LEU A 140 38.26 -0.32 -41.04
N ASP A 141 37.18 -0.79 -41.65
CA ASP A 141 37.11 -1.16 -43.05
C ASP A 141 37.55 0.04 -43.92
N PRO A 142 38.42 -0.17 -44.92
CA PRO A 142 38.83 0.89 -45.86
C PRO A 142 37.69 1.65 -46.56
N GLU A 143 36.54 0.97 -46.74
CA GLU A 143 35.33 1.54 -47.35
C GLU A 143 34.50 2.38 -46.37
N ALA A 144 34.88 2.47 -45.09
CA ALA A 144 34.16 3.25 -44.09
C ALA A 144 34.09 4.76 -44.54
N VAL A 145 32.89 5.35 -44.46
CA VAL A 145 32.64 6.70 -44.92
C VAL A 145 33.08 7.69 -43.83
N VAL A 146 34.03 8.56 -44.19
CA VAL A 146 34.56 9.61 -43.30
C VAL A 146 33.47 10.56 -42.86
N GLY A 147 33.43 10.92 -41.57
CA GLY A 147 32.44 11.79 -40.94
C GLY A 147 31.20 11.06 -40.45
N THR A 148 31.07 9.77 -40.74
CA THR A 148 29.96 8.96 -40.19
C THR A 148 30.09 8.89 -38.66
N PRO A 149 29.02 9.16 -37.87
CA PRO A 149 29.02 8.92 -36.43
C PRO A 149 29.36 7.46 -36.10
N ALA A 150 30.18 7.23 -35.06
CA ALA A 150 30.56 5.89 -34.63
C ALA A 150 29.34 5.01 -34.34
N LYS A 151 28.30 5.57 -33.77
CA LYS A 151 27.01 4.90 -33.51
C LYS A 151 26.44 4.28 -34.79
N ASP A 152 26.42 5.03 -35.89
CA ASP A 152 25.83 4.60 -37.15
C ASP A 152 26.72 3.58 -37.86
N TYR A 153 28.05 3.78 -37.79
CA TYR A 153 29.03 2.86 -38.39
C TYR A 153 29.04 1.51 -37.68
N LEU A 154 28.98 1.53 -36.33
CA LEU A 154 28.98 0.31 -35.52
C LEU A 154 27.59 -0.35 -35.42
N GLY A 155 26.54 0.33 -35.95
CA GLY A 155 25.17 -0.17 -35.85
C GLY A 155 24.69 -0.30 -34.39
N LEU A 156 25.15 0.60 -33.50
CA LEU A 156 24.75 0.57 -32.11
C LEU A 156 23.25 0.82 -31.95
N ALA A 157 22.57 -0.18 -31.44
CA ALA A 157 21.14 -0.13 -31.24
C ALA A 157 20.78 0.81 -30.09
N THR A 158 19.78 1.67 -30.32
CA THR A 158 19.05 2.32 -29.23
C THR A 158 17.79 1.54 -28.95
N ASP A 159 17.47 1.32 -27.68
CA ASP A 159 16.22 0.76 -27.22
C ASP A 159 15.53 1.72 -26.27
N ALA A 160 14.25 1.52 -26.01
CA ALA A 160 13.52 2.21 -24.97
C ALA A 160 13.00 1.19 -23.96
N LEU A 161 13.32 1.41 -22.70
CA LEU A 161 12.82 0.62 -21.59
C LEU A 161 11.56 1.25 -21.04
N ILE A 162 10.47 0.52 -21.11
CA ILE A 162 9.17 0.89 -20.55
C ILE A 162 9.01 0.12 -19.23
N GLU A 163 8.96 0.81 -18.10
CA GLU A 163 8.67 0.20 -16.81
C GLU A 163 7.18 0.34 -16.51
N ILE A 164 6.49 -0.79 -16.34
CA ILE A 164 5.05 -0.87 -16.12
C ILE A 164 4.77 -1.31 -14.69
N GLY A 165 3.98 -0.52 -13.95
CA GLY A 165 3.44 -0.83 -12.64
C GLY A 165 2.26 -1.78 -12.73
N LEU A 166 2.49 -3.10 -12.70
CA LEU A 166 1.42 -4.09 -12.80
C LEU A 166 0.63 -4.22 -11.50
N THR A 167 -0.68 -4.07 -11.59
CA THR A 167 -1.61 -4.44 -10.52
C THR A 167 -1.69 -5.97 -10.37
N ALA A 168 -2.13 -6.44 -9.21
CA ALA A 168 -2.12 -7.88 -8.90
C ALA A 168 -3.02 -8.72 -9.80
N ASN A 169 -4.05 -8.14 -10.39
CA ASN A 169 -4.99 -8.77 -11.31
C ASN A 169 -4.49 -8.84 -12.76
N ARG A 170 -3.40 -8.10 -13.10
CA ARG A 170 -2.89 -7.99 -14.46
C ARG A 170 -1.64 -8.84 -14.71
N VAL A 171 -1.61 -10.08 -14.19
CA VAL A 171 -0.51 -11.03 -14.43
C VAL A 171 -0.43 -11.45 -15.92
N ASP A 172 -1.51 -11.35 -16.66
CA ASP A 172 -1.59 -11.54 -18.11
C ASP A 172 -0.62 -10.64 -18.89
N ALA A 173 -0.37 -9.43 -18.38
CA ALA A 173 0.58 -8.46 -18.92
C ALA A 173 2.00 -8.58 -18.34
N ALA A 174 2.31 -9.64 -17.57
CA ALA A 174 3.64 -9.86 -17.00
C ALA A 174 4.64 -10.46 -18.02
N SER A 175 4.52 -10.09 -19.30
CA SER A 175 5.37 -10.56 -20.43
C SER A 175 5.27 -9.61 -21.61
N HIS A 176 6.22 -9.71 -22.55
CA HIS A 176 6.17 -8.91 -23.79
C HIS A 176 4.95 -9.26 -24.65
N ILE A 177 4.62 -10.54 -24.81
CA ILE A 177 3.43 -10.98 -25.55
C ILE A 177 2.14 -10.53 -24.85
N GLY A 178 2.10 -10.55 -23.52
CA GLY A 178 0.96 -10.06 -22.75
C GLY A 178 0.69 -8.57 -22.99
N VAL A 179 1.75 -7.74 -22.93
CA VAL A 179 1.67 -6.30 -23.25
C VAL A 179 1.29 -6.09 -24.73
N ALA A 180 1.87 -6.88 -25.65
CA ALA A 180 1.56 -6.81 -27.07
C ALA A 180 0.07 -7.09 -27.37
N ARG A 181 -0.55 -8.05 -26.66
CA ARG A 181 -2.00 -8.36 -26.80
C ARG A 181 -2.88 -7.17 -26.40
N ASP A 182 -2.56 -6.54 -25.29
CA ASP A 182 -3.32 -5.37 -24.82
C ASP A 182 -3.16 -4.17 -25.77
N LEU A 183 -1.91 -3.91 -26.18
CA LEU A 183 -1.63 -2.85 -27.16
C LEU A 183 -2.32 -3.14 -28.49
N TYR A 184 -2.35 -4.39 -28.95
CA TYR A 184 -3.07 -4.80 -30.15
C TYR A 184 -4.57 -4.47 -30.05
N ALA A 185 -5.22 -4.81 -28.94
CA ALA A 185 -6.64 -4.52 -28.74
C ALA A 185 -6.92 -3.01 -28.77
N TYR A 186 -6.08 -2.21 -28.14
CA TYR A 186 -6.15 -0.75 -28.18
C TYR A 186 -5.99 -0.19 -29.59
N LEU A 187 -4.95 -0.63 -30.32
CA LEU A 187 -4.66 -0.15 -31.68
C LEU A 187 -5.79 -0.50 -32.65
N LYS A 188 -6.32 -1.73 -32.55
CA LYS A 188 -7.45 -2.16 -33.37
C LYS A 188 -8.72 -1.35 -33.08
N HIS A 189 -9.01 -1.08 -31.81
CA HIS A 189 -10.16 -0.26 -31.42
C HIS A 189 -10.08 1.17 -31.95
N ASN A 190 -8.87 1.72 -32.05
CA ASN A 190 -8.61 3.08 -32.52
C ASN A 190 -8.26 3.16 -34.03
N ASP A 191 -8.53 2.10 -34.81
CA ASP A 191 -8.28 2.01 -36.24
C ASP A 191 -6.81 2.28 -36.65
N ILE A 192 -5.86 2.00 -35.75
CA ILE A 192 -4.42 2.14 -36.00
C ILE A 192 -3.90 0.83 -36.63
N PRO A 193 -3.24 0.88 -37.78
CA PRO A 193 -2.71 -0.30 -38.45
C PRO A 193 -1.73 -1.06 -37.56
N CYS A 194 -2.01 -2.34 -37.31
CA CYS A 194 -1.15 -3.19 -36.48
C CYS A 194 -1.35 -4.66 -36.82
N LYS A 195 -0.32 -5.48 -36.48
CA LYS A 195 -0.39 -6.94 -36.62
C LYS A 195 0.28 -7.58 -35.39
N LEU A 196 -0.40 -8.55 -34.78
CA LEU A 196 0.12 -9.34 -33.68
C LEU A 196 0.81 -10.59 -34.24
N ASN A 197 2.08 -10.80 -33.85
CA ASN A 197 2.90 -11.93 -34.25
C ASN A 197 3.20 -12.80 -33.03
N ILE A 198 2.61 -13.98 -32.97
CA ILE A 198 2.91 -14.97 -31.92
C ILE A 198 3.88 -16.00 -32.49
N PRO A 199 5.00 -16.33 -31.80
CA PRO A 199 5.97 -17.30 -32.26
C PRO A 199 5.37 -18.67 -32.58
N ASP A 200 5.68 -19.21 -33.76
CA ASP A 200 5.20 -20.54 -34.15
C ASP A 200 6.04 -21.63 -33.48
N VAL A 201 5.36 -22.65 -32.95
CA VAL A 201 5.97 -23.83 -32.32
C VAL A 201 5.64 -25.13 -33.08
N SER A 202 5.08 -25.05 -34.28
CA SER A 202 4.66 -26.20 -35.09
C SER A 202 5.82 -27.09 -35.53
N ALA A 203 7.05 -26.56 -35.55
CA ALA A 203 8.27 -27.31 -35.85
C ALA A 203 8.69 -28.29 -34.72
N PHE A 204 8.04 -28.20 -33.54
CA PHE A 204 8.33 -29.12 -32.44
C PHE A 204 7.90 -30.53 -32.78
N ALA A 205 8.85 -31.49 -32.62
CA ALA A 205 8.60 -32.91 -32.80
C ALA A 205 9.13 -33.69 -31.59
N GLU A 206 8.34 -34.64 -31.13
CA GLU A 206 8.77 -35.63 -30.15
C GLU A 206 9.89 -36.54 -30.72
N GLY A 207 10.86 -36.93 -29.88
CA GLY A 207 11.95 -37.75 -30.29
C GLY A 207 11.73 -39.24 -30.04
N GLU A 208 12.70 -40.08 -30.48
CA GLU A 208 12.74 -41.48 -30.13
C GLU A 208 13.43 -41.72 -28.78
N GLY A 209 13.16 -42.88 -28.14
CA GLY A 209 13.77 -43.26 -26.86
C GLY A 209 12.84 -43.05 -25.65
N GLU A 210 13.41 -43.21 -24.46
CA GLU A 210 12.69 -43.08 -23.20
C GLU A 210 12.97 -41.72 -22.55
N ALA A 211 11.90 -40.92 -22.33
CA ALA A 211 11.94 -39.69 -21.55
C ALA A 211 12.00 -40.01 -20.04
N ILE A 212 12.50 -39.09 -19.25
CA ILE A 212 12.46 -39.17 -17.78
C ILE A 212 11.00 -39.11 -17.30
N PRO A 213 10.50 -40.15 -16.58
CA PRO A 213 9.15 -40.18 -16.10
C PRO A 213 8.88 -39.14 -15.01
N VAL A 214 7.68 -38.64 -15.01
CA VAL A 214 7.16 -37.69 -13.99
C VAL A 214 6.08 -38.37 -13.17
N GLU A 215 6.17 -38.24 -11.85
CA GLU A 215 5.11 -38.61 -10.92
C GLU A 215 4.69 -37.42 -10.10
N VAL A 216 3.40 -37.08 -10.11
CA VAL A 216 2.84 -36.00 -9.29
C VAL A 216 2.01 -36.58 -8.13
N LEU A 217 2.56 -36.53 -6.92
CA LEU A 217 1.90 -36.97 -5.70
C LEU A 217 1.03 -35.87 -5.07
N ALA A 218 1.32 -34.61 -5.37
CA ALA A 218 0.61 -33.45 -4.85
C ALA A 218 -0.17 -32.74 -5.98
N ALA A 219 -1.18 -33.39 -6.52
CA ALA A 219 -1.99 -32.86 -7.62
C ALA A 219 -2.72 -31.53 -7.27
N ASP A 220 -3.08 -31.32 -6.00
CA ASP A 220 -3.66 -30.08 -5.51
C ASP A 220 -2.70 -28.88 -5.59
N GLY A 221 -1.39 -29.14 -5.48
CA GLY A 221 -0.32 -28.15 -5.60
C GLY A 221 0.18 -27.93 -7.01
N ALA A 222 0.17 -28.99 -7.85
CA ALA A 222 0.59 -28.98 -9.24
C ALA A 222 -0.49 -29.60 -10.15
N PRO A 223 -1.57 -28.87 -10.45
CA PRO A 223 -2.67 -29.40 -11.28
C PRO A 223 -2.24 -29.75 -12.72
N ARG A 224 -1.21 -29.10 -13.27
CA ARG A 224 -0.61 -29.40 -14.56
C ARG A 224 0.90 -29.34 -14.48
N TYR A 225 1.59 -30.37 -14.96
CA TYR A 225 3.05 -30.45 -14.97
C TYR A 225 3.50 -31.11 -16.24
N THR A 226 4.47 -30.49 -16.95
CA THR A 226 5.10 -31.08 -18.13
C THR A 226 6.62 -31.16 -17.97
N GLY A 227 7.20 -32.20 -18.47
CA GLY A 227 8.63 -32.40 -18.54
C GLY A 227 9.09 -32.83 -19.91
N THR A 228 10.11 -32.19 -20.45
CA THR A 228 10.73 -32.51 -21.73
C THR A 228 12.20 -32.91 -21.51
N THR A 229 12.61 -34.12 -21.97
CA THR A 229 13.98 -34.57 -21.88
C THR A 229 14.72 -34.17 -23.15
N ILE A 230 15.87 -33.48 -23.00
CA ILE A 230 16.73 -33.06 -24.13
C ILE A 230 18.13 -33.51 -23.82
N LYS A 231 18.75 -34.29 -24.75
CA LYS A 231 20.09 -34.84 -24.60
C LYS A 231 21.07 -34.30 -25.63
N GLY A 232 22.35 -34.23 -25.26
CA GLY A 232 23.41 -33.75 -26.13
C GLY A 232 23.46 -32.23 -26.23
N VAL A 233 23.02 -31.49 -25.22
CA VAL A 233 23.15 -30.03 -25.19
C VAL A 233 24.57 -29.62 -24.90
N LYS A 234 25.01 -28.51 -25.47
CA LYS A 234 26.29 -27.88 -25.18
C LYS A 234 26.03 -26.56 -24.44
N VAL A 235 26.29 -26.56 -23.16
CA VAL A 235 26.16 -25.34 -22.35
C VAL A 235 27.34 -24.41 -22.68
N ALA A 236 27.02 -23.17 -23.03
CA ALA A 236 27.97 -22.13 -23.42
C ALA A 236 27.38 -20.74 -23.15
N ALA A 237 28.13 -19.69 -23.43
CA ALA A 237 27.60 -18.33 -23.43
C ALA A 237 26.45 -18.22 -24.46
N SER A 238 25.42 -17.47 -24.13
CA SER A 238 24.29 -17.19 -25.01
C SER A 238 24.72 -16.39 -26.24
N PRO A 239 24.04 -16.53 -27.39
CA PRO A 239 24.29 -15.66 -28.55
C PRO A 239 23.96 -14.19 -28.18
N GLU A 240 24.64 -13.29 -28.86
CA GLU A 240 24.59 -11.85 -28.57
C GLU A 240 23.15 -11.26 -28.53
N TRP A 241 22.30 -11.68 -29.47
CA TRP A 241 20.93 -11.20 -29.53
C TRP A 241 20.12 -11.55 -28.25
N LEU A 242 20.36 -12.74 -27.68
CA LEU A 242 19.68 -13.17 -26.45
C LEU A 242 20.24 -12.44 -25.23
N GLN A 243 21.56 -12.25 -25.17
CA GLN A 243 22.18 -11.46 -24.11
C GLN A 243 21.68 -10.02 -24.12
N LYS A 244 21.62 -9.34 -25.28
CA LYS A 244 21.13 -7.96 -25.43
C LYS A 244 19.69 -7.80 -24.93
N LYS A 245 18.79 -8.72 -25.28
CA LYS A 245 17.40 -8.70 -24.81
C LYS A 245 17.28 -8.84 -23.30
N LEU A 246 18.02 -9.75 -22.69
CA LEU A 246 18.01 -9.93 -21.25
C LEU A 246 18.62 -8.72 -20.52
N LEU A 247 19.74 -8.21 -21.00
CA LEU A 247 20.37 -7.00 -20.47
C LEU A 247 19.45 -5.78 -20.55
N ALA A 248 18.71 -5.62 -21.65
CA ALA A 248 17.76 -4.51 -21.83
C ALA A 248 16.70 -4.45 -20.75
N ILE A 249 16.29 -5.58 -20.19
CA ILE A 249 15.31 -5.64 -19.07
C ILE A 249 15.98 -5.76 -17.69
N GLY A 250 17.33 -5.65 -17.65
CA GLY A 250 18.11 -5.69 -16.41
C GLY A 250 18.47 -7.08 -15.90
N LEU A 251 18.35 -8.12 -16.71
CA LEU A 251 18.77 -9.48 -16.36
C LEU A 251 20.18 -9.74 -16.82
N ARG A 252 21.01 -10.31 -15.93
CA ARG A 252 22.38 -10.71 -16.26
C ARG A 252 22.36 -12.08 -16.96
N PRO A 253 22.92 -12.21 -18.16
CA PRO A 253 23.09 -13.50 -18.81
C PRO A 253 23.96 -14.46 -17.98
N ILE A 254 23.61 -15.75 -18.04
CA ILE A 254 24.31 -16.84 -17.29
C ILE A 254 24.89 -17.86 -18.24
N ASN A 255 24.03 -18.56 -18.97
CA ASN A 255 24.37 -19.49 -20.03
C ASN A 255 23.17 -19.71 -20.95
N ASN A 256 23.42 -20.28 -22.12
CA ASN A 256 22.40 -20.43 -23.17
C ASN A 256 21.14 -21.20 -22.74
N VAL A 257 21.23 -22.18 -21.82
CA VAL A 257 20.05 -22.93 -21.35
C VAL A 257 19.23 -22.12 -20.35
N VAL A 258 19.87 -21.53 -19.33
CA VAL A 258 19.21 -20.75 -18.31
C VAL A 258 18.64 -19.46 -18.90
N ASP A 259 19.40 -18.83 -19.82
CA ASP A 259 18.97 -17.59 -20.48
C ASP A 259 17.75 -17.82 -21.37
N ILE A 260 17.63 -18.99 -22.03
CA ILE A 260 16.41 -19.36 -22.77
C ILE A 260 15.22 -19.49 -21.82
N THR A 261 15.38 -20.10 -20.63
CA THR A 261 14.27 -20.19 -19.67
C THR A 261 13.83 -18.81 -19.18
N ASN A 262 14.77 -17.89 -18.93
CA ASN A 262 14.48 -16.50 -18.58
C ASN A 262 13.86 -15.72 -19.73
N PHE A 263 14.33 -15.94 -20.96
CA PHE A 263 13.78 -15.32 -22.16
C PHE A 263 12.31 -15.71 -22.34
N VAL A 264 11.98 -17.01 -22.30
CA VAL A 264 10.60 -17.49 -22.45
C VAL A 264 9.71 -17.00 -21.30
N LEU A 265 10.22 -16.90 -20.07
CA LEU A 265 9.53 -16.31 -18.95
C LEU A 265 9.09 -14.87 -19.25
N HIS A 266 9.98 -14.04 -19.81
CA HIS A 266 9.68 -12.64 -20.13
C HIS A 266 9.00 -12.46 -21.50
N GLU A 267 9.14 -13.44 -22.40
CA GLU A 267 8.43 -13.48 -23.67
C GLU A 267 6.94 -13.77 -23.48
N ILE A 268 6.61 -14.84 -22.74
CA ILE A 268 5.26 -15.44 -22.67
C ILE A 268 4.59 -15.23 -21.32
N GLY A 269 5.37 -15.08 -20.23
CA GLY A 269 4.88 -15.03 -18.86
C GLY A 269 4.84 -16.38 -18.14
N GLN A 270 5.36 -17.45 -18.75
CA GLN A 270 5.40 -18.78 -18.18
C GLN A 270 6.80 -19.09 -17.62
N PRO A 271 6.94 -19.26 -16.28
CA PRO A 271 8.21 -19.69 -15.71
C PRO A 271 8.56 -21.13 -16.11
N LEU A 272 9.82 -21.33 -16.44
CA LEU A 272 10.40 -22.62 -16.78
C LEU A 272 11.61 -22.90 -15.88
N HIS A 273 11.94 -24.18 -15.71
CA HIS A 273 13.17 -24.57 -15.03
C HIS A 273 13.89 -25.72 -15.78
N ALA A 274 15.20 -25.66 -15.84
CA ALA A 274 16.02 -26.70 -16.43
C ALA A 274 16.87 -27.41 -15.35
N PHE A 275 16.72 -28.71 -15.23
CA PHE A 275 17.51 -29.54 -14.35
C PHE A 275 18.60 -30.29 -15.13
N ASP A 276 19.78 -30.43 -14.54
CA ASP A 276 20.79 -31.34 -15.02
C ASP A 276 20.32 -32.81 -14.86
N LEU A 277 20.19 -33.53 -15.95
CA LEU A 277 19.67 -34.90 -15.96
C LEU A 277 20.50 -35.85 -15.09
N ALA A 278 21.83 -35.64 -15.03
CA ALA A 278 22.73 -36.43 -14.22
C ALA A 278 22.50 -36.25 -12.72
N LYS A 279 21.82 -35.18 -12.30
CA LYS A 279 21.47 -34.88 -10.91
C LYS A 279 20.10 -35.44 -10.48
N ILE A 280 19.33 -36.00 -11.45
CA ILE A 280 18.03 -36.60 -11.16
C ILE A 280 18.27 -38.07 -10.74
N ALA A 281 18.55 -38.25 -9.45
CA ALA A 281 18.77 -39.57 -8.86
C ALA A 281 17.55 -40.47 -9.07
N GLY A 282 17.77 -41.73 -9.42
CA GLY A 282 16.73 -42.72 -9.75
C GLY A 282 16.03 -42.48 -11.09
N GLY A 283 16.49 -41.53 -11.91
CA GLY A 283 15.96 -41.24 -13.24
C GLY A 283 14.49 -40.90 -13.31
N LYS A 284 13.95 -40.23 -12.29
CA LYS A 284 12.53 -39.89 -12.15
C LYS A 284 12.35 -38.58 -11.44
N VAL A 285 11.44 -37.74 -11.92
CA VAL A 285 11.02 -36.50 -11.25
C VAL A 285 9.73 -36.77 -10.45
N VAL A 286 9.71 -36.34 -9.19
CA VAL A 286 8.60 -36.52 -8.28
C VAL A 286 8.14 -35.15 -7.73
N VAL A 287 6.90 -34.77 -7.99
CA VAL A 287 6.28 -33.57 -7.42
C VAL A 287 5.52 -33.94 -6.14
N ARG A 288 6.02 -33.50 -4.99
CA ARG A 288 5.49 -33.86 -3.69
C ARG A 288 5.43 -32.69 -2.72
N ARG A 289 4.71 -32.87 -1.61
CA ARG A 289 4.88 -31.99 -0.46
C ARG A 289 6.19 -32.31 0.26
N ALA A 290 6.80 -31.28 0.87
CA ALA A 290 7.95 -31.47 1.74
C ALA A 290 7.58 -32.24 3.00
N GLU A 291 8.55 -32.88 3.66
CA GLU A 291 8.42 -33.33 5.03
C GLU A 291 8.59 -32.16 6.00
N GLU A 292 7.89 -32.21 7.14
CA GLU A 292 8.00 -31.14 8.13
C GLU A 292 9.40 -31.09 8.72
N GLY A 293 10.07 -29.95 8.58
CA GLY A 293 11.44 -29.77 9.05
C GLY A 293 12.52 -30.24 8.07
N GLU A 294 12.16 -30.72 6.87
CA GLU A 294 13.11 -31.12 5.82
C GLU A 294 14.06 -29.96 5.49
N LYS A 295 15.35 -30.27 5.30
CA LYS A 295 16.38 -29.26 4.97
C LYS A 295 16.59 -29.17 3.47
N PHE A 296 16.73 -27.96 2.98
CA PHE A 296 16.92 -27.68 1.56
C PHE A 296 17.81 -26.46 1.35
N VAL A 297 18.85 -26.60 0.53
CA VAL A 297 19.73 -25.48 0.18
C VAL A 297 19.30 -24.90 -1.17
N THR A 298 18.94 -23.65 -1.17
CA THR A 298 18.52 -22.91 -2.37
C THR A 298 19.71 -22.34 -3.15
N LEU A 299 19.49 -21.92 -4.42
CA LEU A 299 20.53 -21.37 -5.32
C LEU A 299 21.32 -20.17 -4.75
N ASP A 300 20.80 -19.51 -3.72
CA ASP A 300 21.50 -18.44 -2.99
C ASP A 300 22.44 -18.98 -1.89
N GLY A 301 22.62 -20.29 -1.79
CA GLY A 301 23.45 -20.96 -0.78
C GLY A 301 22.87 -20.99 0.63
N VAL A 302 21.58 -20.60 0.80
CA VAL A 302 20.93 -20.54 2.10
C VAL A 302 20.21 -21.85 2.42
N GLU A 303 20.53 -22.47 3.57
CA GLU A 303 19.79 -23.61 4.10
C GLU A 303 18.45 -23.16 4.66
N ARG A 304 17.37 -23.74 4.15
CA ARG A 304 16.00 -23.47 4.57
C ARG A 304 15.39 -24.68 5.25
N THR A 305 14.54 -24.41 6.22
CA THR A 305 13.72 -25.45 6.88
C THR A 305 12.33 -25.44 6.25
N LEU A 306 11.99 -26.54 5.58
CA LEU A 306 10.72 -26.66 4.86
C LEU A 306 9.57 -27.01 5.81
N SER A 307 8.37 -26.67 5.38
CA SER A 307 7.12 -27.08 6.01
C SER A 307 6.40 -28.10 5.14
N SER A 308 5.62 -28.96 5.73
CA SER A 308 4.74 -29.93 5.03
C SER A 308 3.74 -29.28 4.06
N ALA A 309 3.56 -27.95 4.12
CA ALA A 309 2.76 -27.19 3.16
C ALA A 309 3.56 -26.76 1.93
N ASP A 310 4.90 -26.86 1.93
CA ASP A 310 5.73 -26.48 0.79
C ASP A 310 5.67 -27.54 -0.31
N LEU A 311 5.57 -27.11 -1.56
CA LEU A 311 5.56 -27.97 -2.74
C LEU A 311 6.98 -28.08 -3.26
N MET A 312 7.45 -29.31 -3.50
CA MET A 312 8.81 -29.60 -3.95
C MET A 312 8.82 -30.38 -5.26
N ILE A 313 9.73 -30.01 -6.12
CA ILE A 313 10.19 -30.88 -7.20
C ILE A 313 11.36 -31.67 -6.63
N ALA A 314 11.27 -32.98 -6.63
CA ALA A 314 12.22 -33.90 -6.05
C ALA A 314 12.64 -34.96 -7.06
N ASN A 315 13.79 -35.63 -6.83
CA ASN A 315 14.09 -36.91 -7.40
C ASN A 315 13.63 -38.03 -6.42
N THR A 316 14.06 -39.26 -6.63
CA THR A 316 13.66 -40.37 -5.75
C THR A 316 14.32 -40.32 -4.35
N GLU A 317 15.32 -39.48 -4.13
CA GLU A 317 16.13 -39.42 -2.91
C GLU A 317 15.96 -38.14 -2.14
N LYS A 318 15.91 -36.96 -2.83
CA LYS A 318 15.97 -35.64 -2.19
C LYS A 318 15.21 -34.56 -2.98
N PRO A 319 14.85 -33.42 -2.33
CA PRO A 319 14.30 -32.27 -3.00
C PRO A 319 15.33 -31.63 -3.95
N MET A 320 14.86 -31.11 -5.09
CA MET A 320 15.66 -30.45 -6.11
C MET A 320 15.29 -28.98 -6.31
N CYS A 321 14.01 -28.61 -6.11
CA CYS A 321 13.54 -27.26 -6.31
C CYS A 321 12.31 -26.99 -5.40
N LEU A 322 12.24 -25.79 -4.84
CA LEU A 322 11.02 -25.29 -4.22
C LEU A 322 10.10 -24.82 -5.36
N ALA A 323 9.09 -25.64 -5.66
CA ALA A 323 8.26 -25.52 -6.85
C ALA A 323 7.71 -24.12 -7.07
N GLY A 324 7.95 -23.55 -8.25
CA GLY A 324 7.50 -22.23 -8.65
C GLY A 324 8.07 -21.05 -7.85
N VAL A 325 9.04 -21.28 -6.97
CA VAL A 325 9.66 -20.24 -6.13
C VAL A 325 11.15 -20.14 -6.40
N PHE A 326 11.95 -21.19 -6.12
CA PHE A 326 13.38 -21.08 -6.25
C PHE A 326 14.06 -22.44 -6.40
N GLY A 327 15.05 -22.54 -7.32
CA GLY A 327 15.83 -23.74 -7.56
C GLY A 327 16.73 -24.13 -6.40
N GLY A 328 17.16 -25.39 -6.38
CA GLY A 328 18.19 -25.90 -5.46
C GLY A 328 19.60 -25.80 -6.04
N GLU A 329 20.59 -25.59 -5.16
CA GLU A 329 21.98 -25.40 -5.51
C GLU A 329 22.57 -26.61 -6.30
N GLU A 330 22.18 -27.83 -5.91
CA GLU A 330 22.82 -29.04 -6.46
C GLU A 330 22.20 -29.52 -7.79
N SER A 331 21.00 -29.08 -8.17
CA SER A 331 20.23 -29.64 -9.30
C SER A 331 20.28 -28.79 -10.57
N GLY A 332 20.90 -27.63 -10.51
CA GLY A 332 20.99 -26.68 -11.63
C GLY A 332 21.92 -27.12 -12.75
N VAL A 333 21.74 -26.48 -13.92
CA VAL A 333 22.59 -26.64 -15.11
C VAL A 333 23.95 -25.99 -14.87
N THR A 334 25.00 -26.70 -15.25
CA THR A 334 26.41 -26.26 -15.17
C THR A 334 27.06 -26.33 -16.54
N GLU A 335 28.29 -25.81 -16.68
CA GLU A 335 29.05 -25.86 -17.92
C GLU A 335 29.32 -27.31 -18.38
N SER A 336 29.35 -28.29 -17.47
CA SER A 336 29.55 -29.71 -17.77
C SER A 336 28.26 -30.47 -18.10
N THR A 337 27.09 -29.82 -18.01
CA THR A 337 25.81 -30.48 -18.30
C THR A 337 25.68 -30.78 -19.79
N THR A 338 25.32 -32.01 -20.12
CA THR A 338 25.09 -32.47 -21.50
C THR A 338 23.64 -32.87 -21.77
N ASP A 339 22.91 -33.20 -20.75
CA ASP A 339 21.52 -33.64 -20.83
C ASP A 339 20.70 -32.91 -19.81
N ILE A 340 19.51 -32.47 -20.20
CA ILE A 340 18.61 -31.64 -19.32
C ILE A 340 17.21 -32.20 -19.30
N PHE A 341 16.51 -31.93 -18.19
CA PHE A 341 15.07 -32.06 -18.03
C PHE A 341 14.49 -30.67 -17.92
N LEU A 342 13.68 -30.29 -18.91
CA LEU A 342 13.02 -29.00 -18.98
C LEU A 342 11.60 -29.08 -18.38
N GLU A 343 11.37 -28.36 -17.28
CA GLU A 343 10.08 -28.22 -16.60
C GLU A 343 9.26 -27.06 -17.16
N SER A 344 7.97 -27.31 -17.41
CA SER A 344 6.94 -26.26 -17.53
C SER A 344 5.69 -26.71 -16.79
N ALA A 345 5.17 -25.89 -15.90
CA ALA A 345 4.09 -26.32 -15.00
C ALA A 345 3.10 -25.22 -14.68
N TYR A 346 1.92 -25.61 -14.21
CA TYR A 346 0.97 -24.75 -13.52
C TYR A 346 0.88 -25.17 -12.06
N PHE A 347 1.25 -24.28 -11.16
CA PHE A 347 1.19 -24.50 -9.73
C PHE A 347 0.05 -23.71 -9.10
N ASN A 348 -0.51 -24.26 -8.01
CA ASN A 348 -1.57 -23.60 -7.25
C ASN A 348 -1.08 -22.25 -6.67
N PRO A 349 -1.68 -21.09 -7.07
CA PRO A 349 -1.21 -19.76 -6.67
C PRO A 349 -1.15 -19.56 -5.15
N VAL A 350 -2.11 -20.12 -4.41
CA VAL A 350 -2.16 -20.00 -2.94
C VAL A 350 -1.00 -20.76 -2.29
N SER A 351 -0.66 -21.94 -2.82
CA SER A 351 0.48 -22.74 -2.33
C SER A 351 1.79 -21.98 -2.53
N ILE A 352 2.03 -21.46 -3.74
CA ILE A 352 3.24 -20.70 -4.07
C ILE A 352 3.34 -19.43 -3.21
N ARG A 353 2.25 -18.67 -3.06
CA ARG A 353 2.21 -17.45 -2.23
C ARG A 353 2.55 -17.73 -0.77
N LYS A 354 2.05 -18.84 -0.21
CA LYS A 354 2.36 -19.24 1.18
C LYS A 354 3.83 -19.60 1.35
N SER A 355 4.42 -20.38 0.42
CA SER A 355 5.82 -20.77 0.43
C SER A 355 6.74 -19.57 0.23
N SER A 356 6.49 -18.73 -0.78
CA SER A 356 7.23 -17.49 -1.05
C SER A 356 7.28 -16.59 0.19
N LYS A 357 6.14 -16.37 0.86
CA LYS A 357 6.08 -15.57 2.10
C LYS A 357 6.80 -16.22 3.27
N ARG A 358 6.65 -17.53 3.46
CA ARG A 358 7.28 -18.27 4.58
C ARG A 358 8.79 -18.17 4.50
N HIS A 359 9.35 -18.35 3.32
CA HIS A 359 10.80 -18.32 3.08
C HIS A 359 11.33 -16.92 2.74
N THR A 360 10.46 -15.90 2.66
CA THR A 360 10.82 -14.51 2.29
C THR A 360 11.52 -14.44 0.94
N LEU A 361 11.11 -15.29 -0.01
CA LEU A 361 11.63 -15.39 -1.37
C LEU A 361 10.68 -14.73 -2.36
N LYS A 362 11.16 -13.69 -3.04
CA LYS A 362 10.45 -13.02 -4.13
C LYS A 362 11.28 -13.17 -5.40
N THR A 363 10.78 -13.95 -6.34
CA THR A 363 11.42 -14.20 -7.64
C THR A 363 10.45 -13.86 -8.76
N ASP A 364 10.94 -13.71 -9.98
CA ASP A 364 10.12 -13.51 -11.17
C ASP A 364 9.14 -14.67 -11.42
N ALA A 365 9.54 -15.89 -11.07
CA ALA A 365 8.68 -17.07 -11.14
C ALA A 365 7.57 -17.00 -10.07
N SER A 366 7.94 -16.77 -8.80
CA SER A 366 6.95 -16.67 -7.71
C SER A 366 5.98 -15.51 -7.91
N PHE A 367 6.44 -14.38 -8.47
CA PHE A 367 5.61 -13.23 -8.82
C PHE A 367 4.46 -13.61 -9.76
N ARG A 368 4.74 -14.45 -10.77
CA ARG A 368 3.73 -14.89 -11.75
C ARG A 368 2.84 -15.99 -11.19
N TYR A 369 3.41 -17.02 -10.61
CA TYR A 369 2.63 -18.14 -10.08
C TYR A 369 1.71 -17.74 -8.92
N GLU A 370 2.16 -16.87 -8.00
CA GLU A 370 1.34 -16.47 -6.84
C GLU A 370 0.12 -15.62 -7.23
N ARG A 371 0.13 -15.03 -8.43
CA ARG A 371 -0.97 -14.26 -9.02
C ARG A 371 -1.87 -15.07 -9.94
N GLY A 372 -1.39 -16.24 -10.39
CA GLY A 372 -2.05 -17.14 -11.32
C GLY A 372 -1.44 -17.05 -12.72
N ALA A 373 -0.59 -18.02 -13.08
CA ALA A 373 -0.11 -18.19 -14.45
C ALA A 373 -1.21 -18.79 -15.33
N ASP A 374 -1.06 -18.69 -16.65
CA ASP A 374 -1.99 -19.31 -17.60
C ASP A 374 -1.85 -20.85 -17.58
N PRO A 375 -2.86 -21.62 -17.17
CA PRO A 375 -2.77 -23.07 -17.13
C PRO A 375 -2.72 -23.70 -18.52
N LEU A 376 -3.14 -23.02 -19.59
CA LEU A 376 -3.17 -23.56 -20.95
C LEU A 376 -1.91 -23.29 -21.76
N VAL A 377 -1.06 -22.34 -21.34
CA VAL A 377 0.18 -21.98 -22.05
C VAL A 377 1.34 -22.96 -21.78
N VAL A 378 1.22 -23.82 -20.78
CA VAL A 378 2.29 -24.70 -20.25
C VAL A 378 2.98 -25.51 -21.34
N GLU A 379 2.19 -26.17 -22.22
CA GLU A 379 2.72 -26.96 -23.34
C GLU A 379 3.37 -26.09 -24.42
N TYR A 380 2.75 -24.97 -24.77
CA TYR A 380 3.28 -24.02 -25.75
C TYR A 380 4.66 -23.47 -25.30
N ALA A 381 4.77 -23.06 -24.04
CA ALA A 381 6.04 -22.55 -23.49
C ALA A 381 7.14 -23.63 -23.45
N ALA A 382 6.80 -24.87 -23.09
CA ALA A 382 7.73 -26.00 -23.14
C ALA A 382 8.26 -26.25 -24.58
N LYS A 383 7.37 -26.24 -25.57
CA LYS A 383 7.74 -26.39 -26.99
C LYS A 383 8.63 -25.25 -27.48
N ARG A 384 8.27 -23.99 -27.12
CA ARG A 384 9.03 -22.80 -27.48
C ARG A 384 10.45 -22.86 -26.94
N ALA A 385 10.61 -23.18 -25.66
CA ALA A 385 11.91 -23.29 -25.02
C ALA A 385 12.73 -24.45 -25.58
N ALA A 386 12.09 -25.61 -25.83
CA ALA A 386 12.78 -26.77 -26.43
C ALA A 386 13.34 -26.49 -27.83
N LEU A 387 12.58 -25.81 -28.68
CA LEU A 387 13.02 -25.35 -29.99
C LEU A 387 14.20 -24.39 -29.91
N LEU A 388 14.16 -23.42 -29.02
CA LEU A 388 15.25 -22.47 -28.79
C LEU A 388 16.51 -23.19 -28.24
N ILE A 389 16.36 -24.17 -27.34
CA ILE A 389 17.46 -24.96 -26.83
C ILE A 389 18.09 -25.78 -27.96
N GLN A 390 17.30 -26.40 -28.81
CA GLN A 390 17.82 -27.14 -29.99
C GLN A 390 18.61 -26.24 -30.95
N GLU A 391 18.09 -25.04 -31.20
CA GLU A 391 18.71 -24.04 -32.07
C GLU A 391 20.04 -23.50 -31.50
N ILE A 392 20.04 -23.12 -30.21
CA ILE A 392 21.16 -22.37 -29.59
C ILE A 392 22.15 -23.26 -28.88
N ALA A 393 21.66 -24.26 -28.14
CA ALA A 393 22.51 -25.19 -27.37
C ALA A 393 22.71 -26.55 -28.04
N GLY A 394 22.04 -26.82 -29.16
CA GLY A 394 22.00 -28.13 -29.76
C GLY A 394 21.16 -29.12 -28.97
N GLY A 395 21.46 -30.39 -29.10
CA GLY A 395 20.73 -31.45 -28.42
C GLY A 395 19.51 -31.96 -29.19
N GLN A 396 18.97 -33.06 -28.73
CA GLN A 396 17.81 -33.73 -29.31
C GLN A 396 16.77 -34.02 -28.24
N ILE A 397 15.52 -33.79 -28.57
CA ILE A 397 14.37 -34.16 -27.73
C ILE A 397 14.31 -35.71 -27.71
N VAL A 398 14.18 -36.29 -26.54
CA VAL A 398 14.15 -37.73 -26.32
C VAL A 398 12.81 -38.17 -25.74
N GLY A 399 12.16 -39.09 -26.45
CA GLY A 399 10.84 -39.61 -26.07
C GLY A 399 9.73 -38.60 -26.22
N LYS A 400 8.60 -38.87 -25.57
CA LYS A 400 7.43 -38.01 -25.55
C LYS A 400 7.52 -37.01 -24.42
N VAL A 401 6.88 -35.89 -24.62
CA VAL A 401 6.62 -34.94 -23.49
C VAL A 401 5.86 -35.67 -22.40
N GLN A 402 6.39 -35.64 -21.18
CA GLN A 402 5.72 -36.20 -20.00
C GLN A 402 4.76 -35.19 -19.46
N GLU A 403 3.46 -35.44 -19.55
CA GLU A 403 2.44 -34.54 -19.05
C GLU A 403 1.59 -35.23 -17.98
N PHE A 404 1.45 -34.56 -16.84
CA PHE A 404 0.46 -34.84 -15.81
C PHE A 404 -0.62 -33.74 -15.86
N TYR A 405 -1.82 -34.08 -16.28
CA TYR A 405 -2.96 -33.16 -16.37
C TYR A 405 -4.28 -33.93 -16.20
N PRO A 406 -4.55 -34.42 -14.95
CA PRO A 406 -5.69 -35.32 -14.69
C PRO A 406 -7.05 -34.63 -14.86
N GLU A 407 -7.16 -33.36 -14.47
CA GLU A 407 -8.40 -32.57 -14.60
C GLU A 407 -8.11 -31.38 -15.48
N LYS A 408 -8.68 -31.40 -16.70
CA LYS A 408 -8.50 -30.30 -17.63
C LYS A 408 -9.17 -29.03 -17.14
N ILE A 409 -8.41 -27.94 -17.06
CA ILE A 409 -8.92 -26.62 -16.72
C ILE A 409 -9.56 -26.04 -17.96
N GLU A 410 -10.87 -25.81 -17.91
CA GLU A 410 -11.63 -25.22 -18.99
C GLU A 410 -11.65 -23.70 -18.87
N LYS A 411 -11.84 -23.00 -20.02
CA LYS A 411 -12.06 -21.58 -20.04
C LYS A 411 -13.36 -21.24 -19.31
N LYS A 412 -13.36 -20.16 -18.53
CA LYS A 412 -14.57 -19.67 -17.86
C LYS A 412 -15.53 -19.12 -18.90
N VAL A 413 -16.80 -19.48 -18.81
CA VAL A 413 -17.86 -19.01 -19.71
C VAL A 413 -18.71 -18.00 -18.96
N VAL A 414 -18.92 -16.82 -19.55
CA VAL A 414 -19.71 -15.73 -18.98
C VAL A 414 -20.82 -15.36 -19.94
N GLU A 415 -22.03 -15.18 -19.41
CA GLU A 415 -23.19 -14.66 -20.15
C GLU A 415 -23.20 -13.11 -20.04
N LEU A 416 -23.41 -12.45 -21.18
CA LEU A 416 -23.46 -11.00 -21.31
C LEU A 416 -24.88 -10.56 -21.72
N ASP A 417 -25.40 -9.54 -21.04
CA ASP A 417 -26.61 -8.81 -21.48
C ASP A 417 -26.20 -7.39 -21.92
N TYR A 418 -26.27 -7.10 -23.21
CA TYR A 418 -25.83 -5.81 -23.74
C TYR A 418 -26.62 -4.62 -23.16
N ASN A 419 -27.91 -4.80 -22.89
CA ASN A 419 -28.72 -3.75 -22.26
C ASN A 419 -28.26 -3.49 -20.80
N HIS A 420 -27.93 -4.56 -20.09
CA HIS A 420 -27.41 -4.44 -18.73
C HIS A 420 -26.05 -3.74 -18.74
N ILE A 421 -25.14 -4.12 -19.66
CA ILE A 421 -23.84 -3.49 -19.84
C ILE A 421 -23.98 -1.99 -20.12
N GLU A 422 -24.79 -1.59 -21.09
CA GLU A 422 -25.01 -0.19 -21.43
C GLU A 422 -25.63 0.62 -20.30
N ASN A 423 -26.56 0.04 -19.55
CA ASN A 423 -27.17 0.68 -18.38
C ASN A 423 -26.16 0.81 -17.22
N PHE A 424 -25.31 -0.19 -17.01
CA PHE A 424 -24.28 -0.19 -15.99
C PHE A 424 -23.21 0.86 -16.27
N VAL A 425 -22.79 0.97 -17.53
CA VAL A 425 -21.82 1.97 -18.00
C VAL A 425 -22.44 3.38 -18.03
N GLY A 426 -23.75 3.48 -18.22
CA GLY A 426 -24.48 4.75 -18.37
C GLY A 426 -24.36 5.40 -19.74
N LYS A 427 -23.79 4.68 -20.72
CA LYS A 427 -23.66 5.12 -22.13
C LYS A 427 -23.93 3.96 -23.08
N LYS A 428 -24.58 4.26 -24.19
CA LYS A 428 -24.72 3.31 -25.31
C LYS A 428 -23.39 3.24 -26.05
N ILE A 429 -22.71 2.11 -25.93
CA ILE A 429 -21.42 1.84 -26.60
C ILE A 429 -21.69 1.30 -28.00
N GLY A 430 -22.73 0.46 -28.16
CA GLY A 430 -23.05 -0.28 -29.39
C GLY A 430 -22.49 -1.70 -29.36
N HIS A 431 -23.34 -2.64 -29.77
CA HIS A 431 -23.01 -4.07 -29.69
C HIS A 431 -21.77 -4.42 -30.53
N ASP A 432 -21.68 -3.88 -31.76
CA ASP A 432 -20.56 -4.12 -32.66
C ASP A 432 -19.22 -3.67 -32.05
N VAL A 433 -19.23 -2.57 -31.31
CA VAL A 433 -18.04 -2.07 -30.63
C VAL A 433 -17.67 -2.98 -29.47
N ILE A 434 -18.63 -3.39 -28.65
CA ILE A 434 -18.44 -4.34 -27.54
C ILE A 434 -17.83 -5.65 -28.07
N GLU A 435 -18.46 -6.23 -29.08
CA GLU A 435 -18.00 -7.48 -29.70
C GLU A 435 -16.60 -7.34 -30.30
N GLY A 436 -16.34 -6.25 -31.05
CA GLY A 436 -15.03 -5.98 -31.62
C GLY A 436 -13.92 -5.85 -30.61
N ILE A 437 -14.18 -5.18 -29.47
CA ILE A 437 -13.22 -5.09 -28.35
C ILE A 437 -12.93 -6.47 -27.77
N LEU A 438 -13.97 -7.27 -27.51
CA LEU A 438 -13.81 -8.61 -26.93
C LEU A 438 -13.08 -9.56 -27.90
N GLU A 439 -13.37 -9.51 -29.20
CA GLU A 439 -12.65 -10.29 -30.22
C GLU A 439 -11.16 -9.90 -30.26
N ASN A 440 -10.85 -8.60 -30.20
CA ASN A 440 -9.47 -8.12 -30.16
C ASN A 440 -8.72 -8.51 -28.88
N LEU A 441 -9.44 -8.70 -27.77
CA LEU A 441 -8.92 -9.25 -26.50
C LEU A 441 -8.91 -10.79 -26.47
N ALA A 442 -9.19 -11.44 -27.61
CA ALA A 442 -9.21 -12.90 -27.79
C ALA A 442 -10.28 -13.64 -26.97
N TYR A 443 -11.41 -13.01 -26.66
CA TYR A 443 -12.59 -13.72 -26.17
C TYR A 443 -13.19 -14.57 -27.29
N GLU A 444 -13.60 -15.78 -26.97
CA GLU A 444 -14.26 -16.69 -27.93
C GLU A 444 -15.77 -16.60 -27.75
N PHE A 445 -16.48 -16.18 -28.79
CA PHE A 445 -17.94 -16.18 -28.77
C PHE A 445 -18.48 -17.59 -29.00
N ILE A 446 -19.08 -18.16 -27.96
CA ILE A 446 -19.76 -19.46 -28.02
C ILE A 446 -21.13 -19.29 -28.64
N GLU A 447 -21.84 -18.23 -28.28
CA GLU A 447 -23.18 -17.90 -28.76
C GLU A 447 -23.32 -16.38 -28.87
N LYS A 448 -23.94 -15.91 -29.97
CA LYS A 448 -24.30 -14.51 -30.17
C LYS A 448 -25.80 -14.40 -30.38
N ALA A 449 -26.46 -13.49 -29.68
CA ALA A 449 -27.87 -13.17 -29.77
C ALA A 449 -28.09 -11.65 -29.90
N GLU A 450 -29.27 -11.20 -30.28
CA GLU A 450 -29.60 -9.79 -30.47
C GLU A 450 -29.43 -8.96 -29.17
N THR A 451 -29.65 -9.57 -28.01
CA THR A 451 -29.64 -8.89 -26.70
C THR A 451 -28.44 -9.23 -25.81
N GLY A 452 -27.56 -10.14 -26.25
CA GLY A 452 -26.45 -10.59 -25.47
C GLY A 452 -25.60 -11.67 -26.15
N ALA A 453 -24.61 -12.16 -25.43
CA ALA A 453 -23.70 -13.21 -25.91
C ALA A 453 -23.24 -14.13 -24.77
N LYS A 454 -22.75 -15.33 -25.15
CA LYS A 454 -21.94 -16.18 -24.28
C LYS A 454 -20.51 -16.17 -24.77
N VAL A 455 -19.58 -15.81 -23.87
CA VAL A 455 -18.17 -15.73 -24.23
C VAL A 455 -17.33 -16.62 -23.32
N ALA A 456 -16.31 -17.27 -23.92
CA ALA A 456 -15.27 -17.94 -23.16
C ALA A 456 -14.12 -16.95 -22.92
N VAL A 457 -13.76 -16.77 -21.67
CA VAL A 457 -12.70 -15.87 -21.22
C VAL A 457 -11.34 -16.50 -21.54
N PRO A 458 -10.36 -15.75 -22.09
CA PRO A 458 -8.99 -16.23 -22.27
C PRO A 458 -8.41 -16.75 -20.96
N SER A 459 -7.71 -17.87 -20.98
CA SER A 459 -7.20 -18.56 -19.79
C SER A 459 -6.18 -17.76 -18.98
N TYR A 460 -5.48 -16.82 -19.61
CA TYR A 460 -4.53 -15.91 -18.96
C TYR A 460 -5.20 -14.77 -18.17
N MET A 461 -6.51 -14.51 -18.39
CA MET A 461 -7.28 -13.53 -17.61
C MET A 461 -7.85 -14.19 -16.35
N VAL A 462 -6.99 -14.37 -15.35
CA VAL A 462 -7.28 -15.20 -14.17
C VAL A 462 -8.36 -14.62 -13.24
N ASP A 463 -8.54 -13.30 -13.22
CA ASP A 463 -9.49 -12.58 -12.37
C ASP A 463 -10.82 -12.25 -13.04
N VAL A 464 -10.99 -12.57 -14.33
CA VAL A 464 -12.22 -12.32 -15.09
C VAL A 464 -13.13 -13.55 -15.02
N TYR A 465 -14.29 -13.42 -14.37
CA TYR A 465 -15.27 -14.52 -14.23
C TYR A 465 -16.72 -14.05 -14.10
N ARG A 466 -16.99 -12.75 -14.11
CA ARG A 466 -18.33 -12.14 -14.05
C ARG A 466 -18.52 -11.15 -15.19
N GLU A 467 -19.77 -10.84 -15.50
CA GLU A 467 -20.11 -9.81 -16.50
C GLU A 467 -19.45 -8.45 -16.19
N CYS A 468 -19.48 -8.02 -14.91
CA CYS A 468 -18.86 -6.74 -14.53
C CYS A 468 -17.34 -6.70 -14.74
N ASP A 469 -16.66 -7.86 -14.64
CA ASP A 469 -15.23 -7.93 -14.92
C ASP A 469 -14.98 -7.75 -16.43
N ILE A 470 -15.87 -8.30 -17.27
CA ILE A 470 -15.82 -8.09 -18.73
C ILE A 470 -16.18 -6.65 -19.10
N VAL A 471 -17.10 -6.01 -18.37
CA VAL A 471 -17.38 -4.57 -18.55
C VAL A 471 -16.15 -3.73 -18.29
N GLU A 472 -15.34 -4.06 -17.26
CA GLU A 472 -14.06 -3.41 -17.01
C GLU A 472 -13.10 -3.57 -18.21
N GLU A 473 -12.99 -4.79 -18.75
CA GLU A 473 -12.17 -5.06 -19.95
C GLU A 473 -12.62 -4.25 -21.18
N ILE A 474 -13.93 -4.13 -21.38
CA ILE A 474 -14.49 -3.30 -22.44
C ILE A 474 -14.14 -1.82 -22.21
N LEU A 475 -14.35 -1.32 -21.00
CA LEU A 475 -14.16 0.11 -20.69
C LEU A 475 -12.70 0.55 -20.74
N ARG A 476 -11.74 -0.31 -20.35
CA ARG A 476 -10.32 0.04 -20.42
C ARG A 476 -9.84 0.19 -21.88
N ILE A 477 -10.38 -0.59 -22.81
CA ILE A 477 -10.06 -0.47 -24.26
C ILE A 477 -10.87 0.66 -24.91
N TYR A 478 -12.17 0.77 -24.59
CA TYR A 478 -13.02 1.86 -25.06
C TYR A 478 -12.54 3.24 -24.59
N GLY A 479 -11.93 3.30 -23.40
CA GLY A 479 -11.44 4.49 -22.75
C GLY A 479 -12.47 5.11 -21.80
N TYR A 480 -12.17 5.15 -20.50
CA TYR A 480 -13.02 5.75 -19.48
C TYR A 480 -13.33 7.23 -19.75
N ASN A 481 -12.39 7.97 -20.35
CA ASN A 481 -12.56 9.38 -20.68
C ASN A 481 -13.60 9.61 -21.79
N ASN A 482 -13.99 8.57 -22.52
CA ASN A 482 -15.03 8.63 -23.54
C ASN A 482 -16.45 8.49 -22.96
N ILE A 483 -16.57 8.28 -21.64
CA ILE A 483 -17.84 8.24 -20.92
C ILE A 483 -18.19 9.64 -20.41
N GLU A 484 -19.27 10.21 -20.93
CA GLU A 484 -19.73 11.54 -20.57
C GLU A 484 -20.38 11.52 -19.20
N LEU A 485 -20.01 12.47 -18.33
CA LEU A 485 -20.66 12.64 -17.04
C LEU A 485 -22.08 13.20 -17.23
N PRO A 486 -23.11 12.61 -16.63
CA PRO A 486 -24.46 13.13 -16.73
C PRO A 486 -24.55 14.50 -16.08
N GLN A 487 -25.23 15.44 -16.75
CA GLN A 487 -25.46 16.80 -16.23
C GLN A 487 -26.38 16.84 -15.01
N ALA A 488 -27.16 15.80 -14.77
CA ALA A 488 -28.09 15.70 -13.66
C ALA A 488 -28.15 14.26 -13.15
N MET A 489 -28.12 14.12 -11.83
CA MET A 489 -28.31 12.83 -11.15
C MET A 489 -29.71 12.80 -10.53
N ARG A 490 -30.48 11.75 -10.75
CA ARG A 490 -31.72 11.46 -10.05
C ARG A 490 -31.44 10.53 -8.89
N MET A 491 -31.73 11.00 -7.68
CA MET A 491 -31.58 10.17 -6.49
C MET A 491 -32.84 10.28 -5.62
N SER A 492 -33.25 9.18 -5.03
CA SER A 492 -34.25 9.17 -3.98
C SER A 492 -33.61 9.71 -2.70
N VAL A 493 -34.15 10.84 -2.20
CA VAL A 493 -33.70 11.39 -0.92
C VAL A 493 -34.58 10.80 0.18
N ASN A 494 -34.04 9.90 0.96
CA ASN A 494 -34.67 9.47 2.20
C ASN A 494 -34.34 10.49 3.27
N ALA A 495 -35.37 10.99 3.99
CA ALA A 495 -35.12 11.86 5.14
C ALA A 495 -34.28 11.08 6.20
N PRO A 496 -33.12 11.59 6.60
CA PRO A 496 -32.30 10.93 7.60
C PRO A 496 -33.07 10.78 8.92
N GLN A 497 -32.80 9.67 9.63
CA GLN A 497 -33.33 9.50 10.98
C GLN A 497 -32.82 10.64 11.88
N LYS A 498 -33.71 11.29 12.61
CA LYS A 498 -33.32 12.33 13.58
C LYS A 498 -33.12 11.70 14.96
N PRO A 499 -32.08 12.12 15.71
CA PRO A 499 -31.03 13.07 15.32
C PRO A 499 -30.03 12.47 14.30
N GLU A 500 -29.59 13.27 13.34
CA GLU A 500 -28.54 12.89 12.42
C GLU A 500 -27.19 12.94 13.13
N PRO A 501 -26.46 11.81 13.24
CA PRO A 501 -25.22 11.73 14.03
C PRO A 501 -24.16 12.77 13.62
N GLU A 502 -23.99 13.02 12.32
CA GLU A 502 -22.99 13.97 11.82
C GLU A 502 -23.34 15.43 12.17
N GLN A 503 -24.61 15.81 12.17
CA GLN A 503 -25.03 17.14 12.62
C GLN A 503 -24.80 17.31 14.12
N VAL A 504 -25.04 16.27 14.91
CA VAL A 504 -24.74 16.29 16.35
C VAL A 504 -23.25 16.40 16.58
N ARG A 505 -22.42 15.61 15.83
CA ARG A 505 -20.96 15.67 15.89
C ARG A 505 -20.46 17.06 15.56
N LYS A 506 -20.95 17.64 14.47
CA LYS A 506 -20.60 19.01 14.08
C LYS A 506 -20.95 20.01 15.18
N ALA A 507 -22.13 19.92 15.78
CA ALA A 507 -22.58 20.83 16.84
C ALA A 507 -21.71 20.72 18.11
N VAL A 508 -21.19 19.52 18.43
CA VAL A 508 -20.23 19.28 19.52
C VAL A 508 -18.88 19.88 19.18
N SER A 509 -18.31 19.54 18.02
CA SER A 509 -17.00 20.03 17.58
C SER A 509 -16.97 21.56 17.44
N ASP A 510 -17.99 22.16 16.81
CA ASP A 510 -18.11 23.63 16.68
C ASP A 510 -18.19 24.31 18.06
N PHE A 511 -18.93 23.73 19.01
CA PHE A 511 -19.00 24.25 20.37
C PHE A 511 -17.64 24.21 21.07
N LEU A 512 -16.90 23.09 20.97
CA LEU A 512 -15.59 22.95 21.61
C LEU A 512 -14.56 23.87 20.96
N ALA A 513 -14.49 23.91 19.63
CA ALA A 513 -13.59 24.80 18.89
C ALA A 513 -13.86 26.30 19.21
N ALA A 514 -15.13 26.72 19.27
CA ALA A 514 -15.52 28.08 19.64
C ALA A 514 -15.13 28.44 21.10
N ASN A 515 -14.91 27.45 21.96
CA ASN A 515 -14.43 27.62 23.34
C ASN A 515 -12.91 27.45 23.48
N GLY A 516 -12.18 27.43 22.37
CA GLY A 516 -10.72 27.41 22.30
C GLY A 516 -10.09 26.03 22.51
N PHE A 517 -10.84 24.97 22.25
CA PHE A 517 -10.27 23.61 22.12
C PHE A 517 -9.76 23.39 20.71
N VAL A 518 -8.63 22.71 20.60
CA VAL A 518 -8.04 22.26 19.34
C VAL A 518 -8.39 20.78 19.12
N GLU A 519 -8.91 20.46 17.95
CA GLU A 519 -9.18 19.07 17.58
C GLU A 519 -7.87 18.29 17.36
N THR A 520 -7.81 17.09 17.90
CA THR A 520 -6.69 16.17 17.70
C THR A 520 -7.21 14.87 17.08
N MET A 521 -6.33 14.21 16.33
CA MET A 521 -6.62 12.93 15.71
C MET A 521 -5.42 12.01 15.92
N ASN A 522 -5.60 11.00 16.77
CA ASN A 522 -4.56 10.06 17.12
C ASN A 522 -4.75 8.72 16.41
N ASN A 523 -3.66 7.96 16.30
CA ASN A 523 -3.72 6.59 15.79
C ASN A 523 -4.59 5.71 16.69
N SER A 524 -5.40 4.83 16.08
CA SER A 524 -6.13 3.81 16.84
C SER A 524 -5.23 2.72 17.42
N LEU A 525 -4.03 2.54 16.87
CA LEU A 525 -3.02 1.64 17.40
C LEU A 525 -2.21 2.31 18.51
N THR A 526 -1.92 1.55 19.56
CA THR A 526 -1.19 2.03 20.74
C THR A 526 -0.40 0.89 21.40
N LYS A 527 0.22 1.18 22.56
CA LYS A 527 1.03 0.22 23.32
C LYS A 527 0.18 -0.57 24.32
N SER A 528 0.34 -1.88 24.34
CA SER A 528 -0.26 -2.73 25.39
C SER A 528 0.20 -2.37 26.80
N ASP A 529 1.45 -1.89 26.96
CA ASP A 529 2.01 -1.49 28.25
C ASP A 529 1.21 -0.41 28.99
N TYR A 530 0.44 0.40 28.26
CA TYR A 530 -0.43 1.40 28.87
C TYR A 530 -1.54 0.78 29.70
N TYR A 531 -1.97 -0.43 29.36
CA TYR A 531 -3.09 -1.17 29.93
C TYR A 531 -2.69 -2.17 31.03
N ALA A 532 -1.41 -2.52 31.13
CA ALA A 532 -0.89 -3.59 31.99
C ALA A 532 -1.31 -3.50 33.48
N LYS A 533 -1.63 -2.31 33.99
CA LYS A 533 -2.02 -2.07 35.40
C LYS A 533 -3.38 -1.41 35.54
N LEU A 534 -4.18 -1.40 34.48
CA LEU A 534 -5.51 -0.81 34.50
C LEU A 534 -6.57 -1.87 34.82
N LYS A 535 -7.48 -1.53 35.73
CA LYS A 535 -8.67 -2.33 36.03
C LYS A 535 -9.85 -1.90 35.16
N THR A 536 -9.94 -0.61 34.87
CA THR A 536 -11.01 -0.05 34.03
C THR A 536 -10.87 -0.49 32.57
N PHE A 537 -9.63 -0.55 32.10
CA PHE A 537 -9.28 -0.98 30.75
C PHE A 537 -8.24 -2.10 30.81
N PRO A 538 -8.62 -3.34 31.15
CA PRO A 538 -7.66 -4.42 31.37
C PRO A 538 -6.98 -4.84 30.07
N GLU A 539 -5.70 -5.22 30.17
CA GLU A 539 -4.88 -5.62 29.01
C GLU A 539 -5.46 -6.82 28.26
N GLU A 540 -6.13 -7.74 28.94
CA GLU A 540 -6.79 -8.90 28.36
C GLU A 540 -7.93 -8.56 27.40
N LYS A 541 -8.50 -7.34 27.52
CA LYS A 541 -9.51 -6.82 26.62
C LYS A 541 -8.92 -6.04 25.44
N CYS A 542 -7.60 -5.94 25.29
CA CYS A 542 -7.00 -5.31 24.14
C CYS A 542 -7.16 -6.15 22.88
N VAL A 543 -7.57 -5.53 21.80
CA VAL A 543 -7.51 -6.12 20.45
C VAL A 543 -6.05 -6.10 19.99
N ARG A 544 -5.42 -7.28 19.90
CA ARG A 544 -4.01 -7.44 19.52
C ARG A 544 -3.82 -7.50 18.02
N ILE A 545 -2.81 -6.81 17.52
CA ILE A 545 -2.43 -6.86 16.10
C ILE A 545 -1.55 -8.08 15.85
N MET A 546 -1.87 -8.87 14.84
CA MET A 546 -1.15 -10.11 14.51
C MET A 546 0.31 -9.85 14.07
N ASN A 547 0.52 -8.82 13.23
CA ASN A 547 1.84 -8.45 12.72
C ASN A 547 2.08 -6.95 12.95
N PRO A 548 2.34 -6.52 14.20
CA PRO A 548 2.54 -5.10 14.48
C PRO A 548 3.84 -4.58 13.86
N LEU A 549 3.81 -3.35 13.34
CA LEU A 549 5.00 -2.69 12.80
C LEU A 549 6.06 -2.42 13.88
N SER A 550 5.63 -2.23 15.14
CA SER A 550 6.50 -2.06 16.30
C SER A 550 5.76 -2.47 17.56
N SER A 551 6.51 -2.64 18.66
CA SER A 551 5.94 -2.84 20.01
C SER A 551 5.08 -1.66 20.48
N ASP A 552 5.27 -0.50 19.90
CA ASP A 552 4.55 0.73 20.23
C ASP A 552 3.16 0.81 19.57
N LEU A 553 2.86 -0.08 18.62
CA LEU A 553 1.62 -0.13 17.83
C LEU A 553 1.06 -1.57 17.80
N ASN A 554 1.06 -2.25 18.95
CA ASN A 554 0.76 -3.69 19.03
C ASN A 554 -0.67 -4.03 19.44
N VAL A 555 -1.46 -3.03 19.89
CA VAL A 555 -2.87 -3.19 20.24
C VAL A 555 -3.72 -2.01 19.75
N MET A 556 -5.03 -2.21 19.64
CA MET A 556 -5.98 -1.12 19.44
C MET A 556 -6.39 -0.49 20.78
N ARG A 557 -6.64 0.82 20.78
CA ARG A 557 -6.96 1.60 21.97
C ARG A 557 -8.34 1.26 22.53
N GLN A 558 -8.44 1.09 23.87
CA GLN A 558 -9.71 0.92 24.58
C GLN A 558 -10.34 2.25 25.03
N THR A 559 -9.58 3.34 25.02
CA THR A 559 -10.00 4.68 25.43
C THR A 559 -9.21 5.74 24.69
N LEU A 560 -9.78 6.92 24.47
CA LEU A 560 -9.08 8.08 23.92
C LEU A 560 -8.19 8.79 24.98
N LEU A 561 -8.39 8.49 26.26
CA LEU A 561 -7.72 9.20 27.38
C LEU A 561 -6.21 9.02 27.32
N LEU A 562 -5.71 7.82 27.01
CA LEU A 562 -4.26 7.53 27.02
C LEU A 562 -3.54 8.20 25.85
N ASN A 563 -4.13 8.17 24.65
CA ASN A 563 -3.57 8.88 23.49
C ASN A 563 -3.61 10.41 23.67
N GLY A 564 -4.65 10.93 24.31
CA GLY A 564 -4.70 12.35 24.68
C GLY A 564 -3.59 12.76 25.66
N LEU A 565 -3.18 11.87 26.58
CA LEU A 565 -2.02 12.12 27.43
C LEU A 565 -0.71 12.13 26.63
N GLU A 566 -0.57 11.32 25.59
CA GLU A 566 0.59 11.40 24.67
C GLU A 566 0.65 12.76 23.98
N VAL A 567 -0.48 13.27 23.49
CA VAL A 567 -0.58 14.60 22.87
C VAL A 567 -0.16 15.69 23.84
N ILE A 568 -0.64 15.62 25.09
CA ILE A 568 -0.27 16.59 26.13
C ILE A 568 1.25 16.53 26.43
N ALA A 569 1.81 15.35 26.62
CA ALA A 569 3.24 15.15 26.82
C ALA A 569 4.07 15.69 25.66
N TYR A 570 3.63 15.40 24.42
CA TYR A 570 4.27 15.88 23.20
C TYR A 570 4.35 17.41 23.13
N ASN A 571 3.24 18.08 23.47
CA ASN A 571 3.16 19.55 23.45
C ASN A 571 3.99 20.19 24.60
N ILE A 572 3.92 19.63 25.82
CA ILE A 572 4.73 20.10 26.96
C ILE A 572 6.21 20.03 26.64
N ASN A 573 6.68 18.95 26.02
CA ASN A 573 8.09 18.80 25.61
C ASN A 573 8.52 19.86 24.58
N ARG A 574 7.55 20.51 23.91
CA ARG A 574 7.77 21.62 22.97
C ARG A 574 7.44 23.00 23.58
N GLN A 575 7.39 23.05 24.90
CA GLN A 575 7.12 24.28 25.66
C GLN A 575 5.70 24.84 25.50
N ILE A 576 4.77 24.07 24.95
CA ILE A 576 3.36 24.41 24.89
C ILE A 576 2.67 23.81 26.12
N THR A 577 2.47 24.64 27.14
CA THR A 577 1.97 24.18 28.46
C THR A 577 0.50 24.46 28.71
N ASN A 578 -0.11 25.43 28.00
CA ASN A 578 -1.53 25.73 28.08
C ASN A 578 -2.26 25.00 26.94
N ILE A 579 -2.94 23.92 27.30
CA ILE A 579 -3.49 22.96 26.35
C ILE A 579 -4.98 22.77 26.61
N LYS A 580 -5.77 22.93 25.57
CA LYS A 580 -7.18 22.53 25.51
C LYS A 580 -7.37 21.75 24.22
N THR A 581 -7.61 20.47 24.34
CA THR A 581 -7.80 19.59 23.15
C THR A 581 -9.02 18.72 23.28
N PHE A 582 -9.58 18.34 22.14
CA PHE A 582 -10.60 17.31 22.07
C PHE A 582 -10.32 16.35 20.91
N GLU A 583 -10.80 15.14 21.04
CA GLU A 583 -10.75 14.11 19.99
C GLU A 583 -12.10 13.42 19.87
N TYR A 584 -12.52 13.20 18.63
CA TYR A 584 -13.61 12.30 18.29
C TYR A 584 -13.01 11.07 17.61
N GLY A 585 -13.21 9.88 18.18
CA GLY A 585 -12.57 8.69 17.66
C GLY A 585 -13.19 7.39 18.14
N SER A 586 -12.89 6.30 17.43
CA SER A 586 -13.29 4.95 17.82
C SER A 586 -12.35 4.37 18.88
N VAL A 587 -12.92 3.56 19.74
CA VAL A 587 -12.25 2.74 20.75
C VAL A 587 -12.70 1.28 20.58
N TYR A 588 -11.86 0.33 21.01
CA TYR A 588 -12.01 -1.06 20.65
C TYR A 588 -11.81 -1.95 21.89
N SER A 589 -12.57 -3.01 21.99
CA SER A 589 -12.38 -4.01 23.03
C SER A 589 -12.59 -5.43 22.50
N PHE A 590 -11.90 -6.37 23.12
CA PHE A 590 -12.03 -7.81 22.91
C PHE A 590 -12.73 -8.43 24.11
N ASP A 591 -13.64 -9.35 23.86
CA ASP A 591 -14.30 -10.12 24.88
C ASP A 591 -13.52 -11.43 25.13
N PRO A 592 -12.78 -11.55 26.26
CA PRO A 592 -11.94 -12.71 26.53
C PRO A 592 -12.74 -14.00 26.82
N GLU A 593 -14.05 -13.93 27.03
CA GLU A 593 -14.91 -15.10 27.22
C GLU A 593 -15.28 -15.75 25.87
N LYS A 594 -14.99 -15.09 24.73
CA LYS A 594 -15.26 -15.58 23.37
C LYS A 594 -13.98 -16.10 22.69
N ASP A 595 -14.14 -16.90 21.65
CA ASP A 595 -13.03 -17.60 20.98
C ASP A 595 -12.17 -16.72 20.03
N GLY A 596 -12.58 -15.49 19.78
CA GLY A 596 -11.88 -14.55 18.90
C GLY A 596 -11.94 -14.85 17.41
N LYS A 597 -12.72 -15.86 16.99
CA LYS A 597 -12.79 -16.28 15.59
C LYS A 597 -13.83 -15.52 14.79
N THR A 598 -14.78 -14.89 15.44
CA THR A 598 -15.90 -14.18 14.84
C THR A 598 -15.93 -12.72 15.31
N LEU A 599 -16.54 -11.83 14.52
CA LEU A 599 -16.59 -10.40 14.81
C LEU A 599 -17.36 -10.05 16.10
N ASP A 600 -18.26 -10.91 16.56
CA ASP A 600 -18.99 -10.73 17.82
C ASP A 600 -18.11 -10.86 19.08
N SER A 601 -16.86 -11.30 18.93
CA SER A 601 -15.83 -11.27 19.96
C SER A 601 -15.21 -9.87 20.15
N TYR A 602 -15.52 -8.92 19.28
CA TYR A 602 -14.92 -7.60 19.26
C TYR A 602 -16.00 -6.54 19.33
N GLU A 603 -15.73 -5.47 20.06
CA GLU A 603 -16.61 -4.33 20.18
C GLU A 603 -15.89 -3.06 19.74
N GLU A 604 -16.56 -2.26 18.90
CA GLU A 604 -16.11 -0.94 18.48
C GLU A 604 -17.21 0.07 18.82
N HIS A 605 -16.84 1.17 19.47
CA HIS A 605 -17.72 2.30 19.63
C HIS A 605 -16.95 3.63 19.61
N THR A 606 -17.66 4.71 19.40
CA THR A 606 -17.07 6.03 19.27
C THR A 606 -17.18 6.81 20.56
N CYS A 607 -16.16 7.62 20.87
CA CYS A 607 -16.13 8.52 22.01
C CYS A 607 -15.71 9.93 21.62
N TYR A 608 -16.04 10.91 22.51
CA TYR A 608 -15.37 12.21 22.56
C TYR A 608 -14.50 12.27 23.80
N ALA A 609 -13.25 12.68 23.66
CA ALA A 609 -12.39 13.00 24.79
C ALA A 609 -12.08 14.50 24.80
N LEU A 610 -12.07 15.10 25.98
CA LEU A 610 -11.72 16.49 26.23
C LEU A 610 -10.59 16.55 27.22
N PHE A 611 -9.64 17.46 27.00
CA PHE A 611 -8.51 17.66 27.89
C PHE A 611 -8.27 19.13 28.15
N ILE A 612 -7.96 19.46 29.40
CA ILE A 612 -7.48 20.78 29.84
C ILE A 612 -6.23 20.57 30.68
N SER A 613 -5.17 21.29 30.37
CA SER A 613 -3.93 21.26 31.15
C SER A 613 -3.23 22.61 31.09
N GLY A 614 -2.55 22.99 32.17
CA GLY A 614 -1.78 24.22 32.25
C GLY A 614 -2.56 25.44 32.69
N GLN A 615 -2.05 26.61 32.34
CA GLN A 615 -2.60 27.91 32.76
C GLN A 615 -2.57 28.82 31.52
N PRO A 616 -3.68 29.52 31.21
CA PRO A 616 -3.69 30.58 30.21
C PRO A 616 -2.67 31.67 30.57
N GLU A 617 -2.17 32.38 29.58
CA GLU A 617 -1.23 33.48 29.78
C GLU A 617 -1.85 34.55 30.66
N LYS A 618 -1.06 34.97 31.70
CA LYS A 618 -1.43 36.07 32.58
C LYS A 618 -1.21 37.37 31.85
N SER A 619 -2.25 38.19 31.74
CA SER A 619 -2.13 39.56 31.23
C SER A 619 -1.86 40.55 32.37
N TRP A 620 -1.45 41.77 31.98
CA TRP A 620 -1.25 42.86 32.94
C TRP A 620 -2.50 43.21 33.76
N ARG A 621 -3.68 42.88 33.23
CA ARG A 621 -5.00 43.26 33.81
C ARG A 621 -5.76 42.07 34.38
N THR A 622 -5.52 40.87 33.92
CA THR A 622 -6.27 39.67 34.31
C THR A 622 -5.32 38.50 34.62
N ASP A 623 -5.60 37.87 35.75
CA ASP A 623 -5.01 36.57 36.09
C ASP A 623 -6.08 35.49 35.92
N PRO A 624 -6.05 34.70 34.86
CA PRO A 624 -7.06 33.68 34.59
C PRO A 624 -7.01 32.49 35.56
N GLY A 625 -6.01 32.47 36.45
CA GLY A 625 -5.79 31.35 37.36
C GLY A 625 -5.32 30.08 36.65
N LYS A 626 -5.05 29.03 37.42
CA LYS A 626 -4.71 27.70 36.85
C LYS A 626 -5.96 27.01 36.36
N GLY A 627 -5.85 26.26 35.25
CA GLY A 627 -6.87 25.32 34.81
C GLY A 627 -7.28 24.41 35.99
N ASN A 628 -8.56 24.13 36.10
CA ASN A 628 -9.07 23.33 37.20
C ASN A 628 -10.22 22.39 36.75
N TYR A 629 -10.54 21.46 37.62
CA TYR A 629 -11.62 20.49 37.45
C TYR A 629 -12.97 21.15 37.08
N PHE A 630 -13.33 22.26 37.74
CA PHE A 630 -14.61 22.92 37.50
C PHE A 630 -14.70 23.60 36.14
N GLN A 631 -13.58 24.00 35.59
CA GLN A 631 -13.53 24.53 34.23
C GLN A 631 -13.93 23.45 33.20
N LEU A 632 -13.31 22.24 33.28
CA LEU A 632 -13.70 21.11 32.44
C LEU A 632 -15.17 20.72 32.65
N LYS A 633 -15.58 20.64 33.93
CA LYS A 633 -16.96 20.34 34.31
C LYS A 633 -17.96 21.35 33.69
N GLY A 634 -17.63 22.63 33.70
CA GLY A 634 -18.46 23.68 33.07
C GLY A 634 -18.63 23.44 31.55
N TYR A 635 -17.58 23.11 30.83
CA TYR A 635 -17.69 22.81 29.40
C TYR A 635 -18.55 21.57 29.12
N LEU A 636 -18.33 20.48 29.87
CA LEU A 636 -19.15 19.28 29.74
C LEU A 636 -20.63 19.53 30.04
N GLU A 637 -20.91 20.22 31.13
CA GLU A 637 -22.29 20.56 31.51
C GLU A 637 -22.97 21.48 30.50
N LEU A 638 -22.27 22.49 29.97
CA LEU A 638 -22.78 23.35 28.91
C LEU A 638 -23.08 22.60 27.64
N LEU A 639 -22.21 21.64 27.27
CA LEU A 639 -22.41 20.78 26.12
C LEU A 639 -23.67 19.92 26.30
N LEU A 640 -23.82 19.24 27.42
CA LEU A 640 -24.99 18.42 27.72
C LEU A 640 -26.27 19.26 27.74
N LYS A 641 -26.23 20.48 28.36
CA LYS A 641 -27.33 21.42 28.38
C LYS A 641 -27.76 21.91 26.99
N ARG A 642 -26.80 22.07 26.06
CA ARG A 642 -27.08 22.43 24.67
C ARG A 642 -27.99 21.40 23.99
N PHE A 643 -27.87 20.14 24.38
CA PHE A 643 -28.73 19.05 23.91
C PHE A 643 -29.98 18.83 24.80
N GLY A 644 -30.30 19.76 25.67
CA GLY A 644 -31.50 19.72 26.50
C GLY A 644 -31.38 18.76 27.70
N CYS A 645 -30.19 18.33 28.07
CA CYS A 645 -29.99 17.52 29.27
C CYS A 645 -29.94 18.37 30.52
N ASP A 646 -30.79 18.08 31.49
CA ASP A 646 -30.60 18.55 32.86
C ASP A 646 -29.60 17.58 33.55
N ILE A 647 -28.40 18.07 33.77
CA ILE A 647 -27.31 17.26 34.39
C ILE A 647 -27.69 16.69 35.77
N TYR A 648 -28.62 17.35 36.48
CA TYR A 648 -29.11 16.89 37.77
C TYR A 648 -30.17 15.79 37.67
N SER A 649 -30.61 15.47 36.45
CA SER A 649 -31.42 14.28 36.18
C SER A 649 -30.55 13.01 35.94
N LEU A 650 -29.26 13.20 35.82
CA LEU A 650 -28.30 12.09 35.68
C LEU A 650 -27.93 11.54 37.05
N GLU A 651 -27.72 10.24 37.11
CA GLU A 651 -27.13 9.59 38.26
C GLU A 651 -25.61 9.79 38.23
N THR A 652 -25.01 10.02 39.41
CA THR A 652 -23.58 10.28 39.51
C THR A 652 -22.90 9.24 40.40
N GLU A 653 -21.76 8.76 39.95
CA GLU A 653 -20.90 7.85 40.69
C GLU A 653 -19.47 8.38 40.69
N ALA A 654 -18.62 7.83 41.55
CA ALA A 654 -17.20 8.14 41.53
C ALA A 654 -16.55 7.63 40.24
N ALA A 655 -15.72 8.46 39.60
CA ALA A 655 -14.95 8.03 38.44
C ALA A 655 -13.91 6.94 38.82
N PRO A 656 -13.49 6.09 37.85
CA PRO A 656 -12.53 5.01 38.12
C PRO A 656 -11.22 5.55 38.71
N ALA A 657 -10.83 5.03 39.88
CA ALA A 657 -9.69 5.53 40.67
C ALA A 657 -8.33 5.16 40.05
N ASP A 658 -8.26 4.19 39.15
CA ASP A 658 -7.04 3.83 38.41
C ASP A 658 -6.73 4.80 37.25
N ILE A 659 -7.71 5.60 36.85
CA ILE A 659 -7.56 6.64 35.80
C ILE A 659 -7.57 8.04 36.44
N PHE A 660 -8.48 8.29 37.38
CA PHE A 660 -8.71 9.61 37.96
C PHE A 660 -8.42 9.60 39.45
N SER A 661 -7.78 10.67 39.99
CA SER A 661 -7.61 10.86 41.43
C SER A 661 -8.90 11.39 42.08
N GLU A 662 -9.63 12.21 41.36
CA GLU A 662 -10.94 12.76 41.73
C GLU A 662 -11.79 12.88 40.44
N GLY A 663 -13.05 12.48 40.50
CA GLY A 663 -13.89 12.59 39.32
C GLY A 663 -15.27 12.02 39.50
N LEU A 664 -16.09 12.21 38.47
CA LEU A 664 -17.48 11.79 38.38
C LEU A 664 -17.74 11.01 37.09
N ALA A 665 -18.53 9.97 37.19
CA ALA A 665 -19.21 9.33 36.09
C ALA A 665 -20.67 9.79 36.06
N TYR A 666 -21.17 10.20 34.91
CA TYR A 666 -22.57 10.58 34.69
C TYR A 666 -23.28 9.45 33.98
N ASN A 667 -24.32 8.89 34.64
CA ASN A 667 -25.09 7.77 34.10
C ASN A 667 -26.49 8.22 33.68
N LEU A 668 -26.96 7.74 32.54
CA LEU A 668 -28.38 7.85 32.19
C LEU A 668 -29.19 6.94 33.13
N PRO A 669 -30.35 7.37 33.65
CA PRO A 669 -31.18 6.52 34.49
C PRO A 669 -31.45 5.16 33.82
N GLY A 670 -31.13 4.07 34.53
CA GLY A 670 -31.30 2.71 34.04
C GLY A 670 -30.28 2.25 32.99
N SER A 671 -29.18 2.96 32.74
CA SER A 671 -28.07 2.52 31.89
C SER A 671 -26.95 1.91 32.72
N HIS A 672 -26.35 0.85 32.21
CA HIS A 672 -25.15 0.24 32.80
C HIS A 672 -23.84 0.86 32.31
N GLN A 673 -23.90 1.68 31.28
CA GLN A 673 -22.72 2.38 30.73
C GLN A 673 -22.82 3.88 31.01
N PRO A 674 -21.71 4.52 31.44
CA PRO A 674 -21.73 5.97 31.68
C PRO A 674 -21.92 6.74 30.38
N LEU A 675 -22.72 7.83 30.47
CA LEU A 675 -22.81 8.83 29.39
C LEU A 675 -21.48 9.57 29.25
N ALA A 676 -20.86 9.93 30.38
CA ALA A 676 -19.57 10.59 30.40
C ALA A 676 -18.84 10.29 31.71
N VAL A 677 -17.52 10.21 31.63
CA VAL A 677 -16.63 10.12 32.79
C VAL A 677 -15.69 11.31 32.73
N MET A 678 -15.48 11.99 33.85
CA MET A 678 -14.57 13.12 33.91
C MET A 678 -13.83 13.19 35.25
N GLY A 679 -12.66 13.81 35.24
CA GLY A 679 -11.90 13.97 36.48
C GLY A 679 -10.52 14.58 36.28
N THR A 680 -9.80 14.66 37.41
CA THR A 680 -8.37 14.94 37.45
C THR A 680 -7.62 13.65 37.24
N ILE A 681 -6.75 13.60 36.23
CA ILE A 681 -5.96 12.39 35.93
C ILE A 681 -5.07 12.04 37.12
N ALA A 682 -5.06 10.75 37.46
CA ALA A 682 -4.31 10.25 38.60
C ALA A 682 -2.78 10.45 38.42
N PRO A 683 -2.04 10.84 39.50
CA PRO A 683 -0.58 11.07 39.42
C PRO A 683 0.20 9.89 38.83
N ALA A 684 -0.24 8.66 39.09
CA ALA A 684 0.39 7.46 38.53
C ALA A 684 0.32 7.42 37.00
N ARG A 685 -0.80 7.88 36.40
CA ARG A 685 -0.96 8.00 34.97
C ARG A 685 -0.11 9.13 34.39
N LEU A 686 -0.16 10.32 35.01
CA LEU A 686 0.70 11.45 34.61
C LEU A 686 2.18 11.06 34.58
N LYS A 687 2.65 10.34 35.60
CA LYS A 687 4.03 9.83 35.67
C LYS A 687 4.38 8.89 34.54
N GLN A 688 3.44 8.04 34.12
CA GLN A 688 3.63 7.10 32.99
C GLN A 688 3.96 7.82 31.68
N PHE A 689 3.38 9.02 31.48
CA PHE A 689 3.60 9.87 30.30
C PHE A 689 4.62 10.99 30.52
N GLY A 690 5.27 11.04 31.67
CA GLY A 690 6.27 12.08 32.02
C GLY A 690 5.68 13.47 32.24
N ILE A 691 4.36 13.57 32.48
CA ILE A 691 3.64 14.84 32.68
C ILE A 691 3.76 15.27 34.13
N LYS A 692 4.20 16.53 34.37
CA LYS A 692 4.40 17.09 35.72
C LYS A 692 3.29 18.04 36.18
N GLN A 693 2.50 18.55 35.24
CA GLN A 693 1.38 19.47 35.52
C GLN A 693 0.05 18.71 35.59
N PRO A 694 -0.95 19.22 36.30
CA PRO A 694 -2.28 18.63 36.37
C PRO A 694 -2.94 18.57 35.01
N VAL A 695 -3.64 17.45 34.73
CA VAL A 695 -4.48 17.26 33.55
C VAL A 695 -5.89 16.92 34.00
N PHE A 696 -6.86 17.61 33.43
CA PHE A 696 -8.28 17.37 33.61
C PHE A 696 -8.82 16.80 32.31
N ALA A 697 -9.47 15.66 32.39
CA ALA A 697 -9.97 14.97 31.21
C ALA A 697 -11.39 14.48 31.37
N ALA A 698 -12.13 14.44 30.28
CA ALA A 698 -13.44 13.83 30.19
C ALA A 698 -13.54 12.95 28.95
N GLU A 699 -14.22 11.83 29.07
CA GLU A 699 -14.56 10.97 27.93
C GLU A 699 -16.09 10.81 27.90
N ILE A 700 -16.71 11.07 26.74
CA ILE A 700 -18.14 11.01 26.49
C ILE A 700 -18.40 9.81 25.57
N ASN A 701 -19.29 8.93 26.00
CA ASN A 701 -19.78 7.82 25.17
C ASN A 701 -20.71 8.38 24.09
N TRP A 702 -20.30 8.32 22.84
CA TRP A 702 -21.02 8.87 21.71
C TRP A 702 -22.40 8.23 21.47
N PRO A 703 -22.53 6.89 21.44
CA PRO A 703 -23.83 6.24 21.37
C PRO A 703 -24.80 6.67 22.49
N ALA A 704 -24.30 6.79 23.71
CA ALA A 704 -25.11 7.23 24.85
C ALA A 704 -25.56 8.70 24.70
N LEU A 705 -24.69 9.57 24.18
CA LEU A 705 -25.06 10.95 23.88
C LEU A 705 -26.13 11.05 22.78
N LEU A 706 -26.00 10.28 21.71
CA LEU A 706 -27.00 10.23 20.64
C LEU A 706 -28.37 9.76 21.17
N GLU A 707 -28.38 8.77 22.04
CA GLU A 707 -29.60 8.27 22.66
C GLU A 707 -30.23 9.34 23.57
N LEU A 708 -29.44 10.10 24.33
CA LEU A 708 -29.88 11.24 25.08
C LEU A 708 -30.53 12.31 24.18
N VAL A 709 -29.86 12.69 23.09
CA VAL A 709 -30.34 13.67 22.11
C VAL A 709 -31.67 13.23 21.48
N LYS A 710 -31.78 11.92 21.16
CA LYS A 710 -33.02 11.35 20.61
C LYS A 710 -34.20 11.41 21.60
N ARG A 711 -33.95 11.19 22.89
CA ARG A 711 -34.97 11.27 23.94
C ARG A 711 -35.42 12.68 24.24
N ASN A 712 -34.52 13.65 24.13
CA ASN A 712 -34.80 15.03 24.50
C ASN A 712 -35.54 15.74 23.37
N LYS A 713 -36.75 16.21 23.67
CA LYS A 713 -37.54 17.02 22.76
C LYS A 713 -37.47 18.48 23.20
N ILE A 714 -36.82 19.31 22.39
CA ILE A 714 -36.82 20.78 22.62
C ILE A 714 -38.23 21.29 22.40
N ARG A 715 -38.79 21.93 23.44
CA ARG A 715 -40.12 22.57 23.37
C ARG A 715 -39.95 24.03 23.68
N TYR A 716 -40.61 24.88 22.86
CA TYR A 716 -40.71 26.30 23.13
C TYR A 716 -41.51 26.52 24.41
N LYS A 717 -41.04 27.42 25.28
CA LYS A 717 -41.79 27.96 26.41
C LYS A 717 -41.69 29.46 26.35
N GLU A 718 -42.83 30.11 26.62
CA GLU A 718 -42.86 31.59 26.74
C GLU A 718 -41.94 32.06 27.86
N LEU A 719 -41.31 33.21 27.64
CA LEU A 719 -40.51 33.86 28.67
C LEU A 719 -41.41 34.26 29.83
N PRO A 720 -40.94 34.08 31.08
CA PRO A 720 -41.72 34.53 32.26
C PRO A 720 -42.01 36.02 32.22
N LYS A 721 -43.25 36.41 32.47
CA LYS A 721 -43.69 37.82 32.51
C LYS A 721 -43.44 38.45 33.86
N PHE A 722 -43.32 37.66 34.92
CA PHE A 722 -43.16 38.13 36.31
C PHE A 722 -41.72 37.94 36.78
N PRO A 723 -41.23 38.88 37.63
CA PRO A 723 -39.86 38.86 38.09
C PRO A 723 -39.56 37.63 38.99
N GLU A 724 -38.35 37.21 38.98
CA GLU A 724 -37.81 36.21 39.90
C GLU A 724 -37.36 36.89 41.22
N VAL A 725 -37.45 36.14 42.31
CA VAL A 725 -36.97 36.56 43.62
C VAL A 725 -35.88 35.63 44.10
N ARG A 726 -34.71 36.19 44.42
CA ARG A 726 -33.59 35.44 44.99
C ARG A 726 -33.59 35.58 46.51
N ARG A 727 -33.34 34.42 47.18
CA ARG A 727 -33.12 34.35 48.64
C ARG A 727 -31.92 33.48 48.92
N ASP A 728 -31.09 33.91 49.86
CA ASP A 728 -29.91 33.17 50.26
C ASP A 728 -30.14 32.57 51.65
N LEU A 729 -29.53 31.41 51.89
CA LEU A 729 -29.64 30.68 53.17
C LEU A 729 -28.31 30.05 53.49
N ALA A 730 -27.76 30.42 54.68
CA ALA A 730 -26.53 29.78 55.18
C ALA A 730 -26.90 28.73 56.24
N ILE A 731 -26.49 27.49 55.98
CA ILE A 731 -26.81 26.36 56.88
C ILE A 731 -25.52 25.58 57.20
N LEU A 732 -25.48 25.11 58.45
CA LEU A 732 -24.42 24.19 58.92
C LEU A 732 -24.94 22.77 58.82
N LEU A 733 -24.10 21.87 58.29
CA LEU A 733 -24.41 20.51 57.92
C LEU A 733 -23.29 19.56 58.33
N ASP A 734 -23.59 18.28 58.49
CA ASP A 734 -22.58 17.23 58.54
C ASP A 734 -21.79 17.12 57.21
N GLU A 735 -20.53 16.79 57.29
CA GLU A 735 -19.63 16.68 56.15
C GLU A 735 -20.16 15.70 55.10
N SER A 736 -20.86 14.65 55.50
CA SER A 736 -21.45 13.61 54.63
C SER A 736 -22.61 14.08 53.75
N VAL A 737 -23.28 15.17 54.12
CA VAL A 737 -24.47 15.67 53.38
C VAL A 737 -24.04 16.27 52.05
N SER A 738 -24.49 15.70 50.93
CA SER A 738 -24.16 16.23 49.61
C SER A 738 -25.05 17.41 49.19
N TYR A 739 -24.51 18.28 48.34
CA TYR A 739 -25.31 19.35 47.72
C TYR A 739 -26.41 18.77 46.83
N ALA A 740 -26.18 17.63 46.20
CA ALA A 740 -27.15 16.96 45.34
C ALA A 740 -28.42 16.55 46.14
N ASP A 741 -28.25 16.04 47.36
CA ASP A 741 -29.35 15.62 48.21
C ASP A 741 -30.18 16.83 48.68
N LEU A 742 -29.51 17.90 49.09
CA LEU A 742 -30.16 19.15 49.45
C LEU A 742 -30.95 19.75 48.28
N ARG A 743 -30.36 19.78 47.10
CA ARG A 743 -30.99 20.26 45.88
C ARG A 743 -32.22 19.42 45.53
N LYS A 744 -32.13 18.09 45.57
CA LYS A 744 -33.25 17.18 45.32
C LYS A 744 -34.40 17.43 46.31
N SER A 745 -34.07 17.54 47.58
CA SER A 745 -35.06 17.86 48.61
C SER A 745 -35.68 19.24 48.42
N ALA A 746 -34.87 20.26 48.05
CA ALA A 746 -35.35 21.60 47.77
C ALA A 746 -36.39 21.64 46.63
N PHE A 747 -36.11 21.01 45.52
CA PHE A 747 -37.06 20.94 44.39
C PHE A 747 -38.35 20.19 44.71
N ARG A 748 -38.24 19.13 45.54
CA ARG A 748 -39.41 18.40 46.01
C ARG A 748 -40.36 19.32 46.86
N VAL A 749 -39.77 20.18 47.67
CA VAL A 749 -40.48 21.11 48.55
C VAL A 749 -40.95 22.36 47.81
N GLY A 750 -40.05 23.00 47.06
CA GLY A 750 -40.30 24.25 46.33
C GLY A 750 -41.21 24.08 45.09
N LYS A 751 -41.34 22.84 44.59
CA LYS A 751 -42.24 22.49 43.45
C LYS A 751 -42.09 23.44 42.28
N LYS A 752 -43.25 23.99 41.81
CA LYS A 752 -43.30 24.88 40.62
C LYS A 752 -42.69 26.25 40.85
N LEU A 753 -42.64 26.76 42.10
CA LEU A 753 -42.10 28.07 42.42
C LEU A 753 -40.58 28.11 42.43
N LEU A 754 -39.91 27.05 42.78
CA LEU A 754 -38.44 26.98 42.83
C LEU A 754 -37.90 26.71 41.43
N LYS A 755 -37.14 27.66 40.88
CA LYS A 755 -36.54 27.57 39.55
C LYS A 755 -35.09 27.11 39.62
N GLN A 756 -34.34 27.61 40.60
CA GLN A 756 -32.93 27.29 40.71
C GLN A 756 -32.51 27.19 42.18
N VAL A 757 -31.63 26.29 42.48
CA VAL A 757 -30.86 26.21 43.70
C VAL A 757 -29.40 26.35 43.32
N GLY A 758 -28.67 27.25 43.94
CA GLY A 758 -27.24 27.48 43.74
C GLY A 758 -26.49 27.29 45.05
N LEU A 759 -25.27 26.76 44.95
CA LEU A 759 -24.31 26.73 46.05
C LEU A 759 -23.21 27.73 45.68
N PHE A 760 -23.07 28.80 46.43
CA PHE A 760 -22.12 29.87 46.10
C PHE A 760 -20.96 29.98 47.06
N ASP A 761 -21.05 29.37 48.28
CA ASP A 761 -19.93 29.28 49.20
C ASP A 761 -19.98 27.99 50.01
N VAL A 762 -18.79 27.43 50.25
CA VAL A 762 -18.55 26.26 51.11
C VAL A 762 -17.46 26.59 52.10
N TYR A 763 -17.84 26.81 53.35
CA TYR A 763 -16.87 27.13 54.39
C TYR A 763 -16.59 25.90 55.26
N ARG A 764 -15.29 25.64 55.43
CA ARG A 764 -14.67 24.63 56.32
C ARG A 764 -13.52 25.32 57.05
N GLY A 765 -13.60 25.47 58.35
CA GLY A 765 -12.55 26.12 59.07
C GLY A 765 -12.79 26.18 60.57
N ASP A 766 -11.87 26.76 61.32
CA ASP A 766 -11.74 26.73 62.79
C ASP A 766 -12.96 27.25 63.55
N LYS A 767 -13.90 27.92 62.88
CA LYS A 767 -15.13 28.44 63.50
C LYS A 767 -16.34 27.47 63.36
N ILE A 768 -16.11 26.27 62.87
CA ILE A 768 -17.10 25.23 62.71
C ILE A 768 -16.63 23.96 63.41
N ALA A 769 -17.53 23.24 64.07
CA ALA A 769 -17.22 21.99 64.75
C ALA A 769 -16.64 20.95 63.77
N GLU A 770 -15.68 20.14 64.21
CA GLU A 770 -15.11 19.06 63.42
C GLU A 770 -16.16 18.10 62.91
N GLY A 771 -16.06 17.66 61.64
CA GLY A 771 -17.05 16.83 60.95
C GLY A 771 -18.24 17.59 60.39
N LYS A 772 -18.24 18.96 60.46
CA LYS A 772 -19.27 19.81 59.91
C LYS A 772 -18.74 20.76 58.83
N LYS A 773 -19.64 21.19 57.92
CA LYS A 773 -19.39 22.20 56.91
C LYS A 773 -20.55 23.18 56.84
N GLN A 774 -20.29 24.41 56.35
CA GLN A 774 -21.32 25.36 56.08
C GLN A 774 -21.53 25.46 54.56
N TYR A 775 -22.78 25.42 54.11
CA TYR A 775 -23.19 25.77 52.77
C TYR A 775 -23.92 27.09 52.76
N ALA A 776 -23.56 27.99 51.85
CA ALA A 776 -24.32 29.14 51.47
C ALA A 776 -25.06 28.85 50.17
N LEU A 777 -26.36 28.71 50.28
CA LEU A 777 -27.25 28.32 49.18
C LEU A 777 -28.06 29.54 48.72
N SER A 778 -28.27 29.67 47.43
CA SER A 778 -29.17 30.62 46.82
C SER A 778 -30.37 29.91 46.21
N PHE A 779 -31.57 30.44 46.40
CA PHE A 779 -32.82 29.93 45.87
C PHE A 779 -33.45 31.00 44.99
N VAL A 780 -33.72 30.66 43.73
CA VAL A 780 -34.45 31.53 42.81
C VAL A 780 -35.90 31.01 42.71
N LEU A 781 -36.81 31.87 43.13
CA LEU A 781 -38.25 31.61 43.15
C LEU A 781 -38.97 32.46 42.11
N GLN A 782 -39.87 31.89 41.37
CA GLN A 782 -40.68 32.59 40.35
C GLN A 782 -42.02 31.89 40.16
N ASP A 783 -43.09 32.71 40.10
CA ASP A 783 -44.37 32.24 39.63
C ASP A 783 -44.59 32.71 38.18
N LEU A 784 -45.15 31.85 37.33
CA LEU A 784 -45.40 32.16 35.92
C LEU A 784 -46.70 32.98 35.73
N ASP A 785 -47.60 32.97 36.72
CA ASP A 785 -48.94 33.53 36.63
C ASP A 785 -49.12 34.85 37.43
N LYS A 786 -48.20 35.09 38.41
CA LYS A 786 -48.29 36.29 39.26
C LYS A 786 -46.93 36.71 39.82
N THR A 787 -46.85 37.99 40.27
CA THR A 787 -45.71 38.45 41.05
C THR A 787 -45.75 37.81 42.45
N LEU A 788 -44.66 37.28 42.93
CA LEU A 788 -44.52 36.69 44.26
C LEU A 788 -44.59 37.81 45.33
N THR A 789 -45.37 37.59 46.35
CA THR A 789 -45.37 38.44 47.55
C THR A 789 -44.31 37.95 48.56
N ASP A 790 -43.82 38.81 49.45
CA ASP A 790 -42.90 38.41 50.52
C ASP A 790 -43.46 37.24 51.37
N ASN A 791 -44.72 37.19 51.61
CA ASN A 791 -45.39 36.12 52.34
C ASN A 791 -45.38 34.80 51.58
N ASP A 792 -45.45 34.79 50.21
CA ASP A 792 -45.34 33.62 49.36
C ASP A 792 -43.88 33.08 49.43
N VAL A 793 -42.91 34.00 49.40
CA VAL A 793 -41.45 33.67 49.45
C VAL A 793 -41.09 33.10 50.83
N GLU A 794 -41.49 33.75 51.92
CA GLU A 794 -41.24 33.35 53.33
C GLU A 794 -41.82 31.97 53.63
N LYS A 795 -43.00 31.64 53.13
CA LYS A 795 -43.61 30.31 53.28
C LYS A 795 -42.77 29.23 52.64
N VAL A 796 -42.20 29.45 51.41
CA VAL A 796 -41.34 28.47 50.73
C VAL A 796 -40.04 28.39 51.49
N MET A 797 -39.38 29.47 51.84
CA MET A 797 -38.10 29.47 52.58
C MET A 797 -38.17 28.79 53.93
N SER A 798 -39.21 29.08 54.72
CA SER A 798 -39.46 28.45 56.05
C SER A 798 -39.67 26.92 55.88
N LYS A 799 -40.38 26.50 54.83
CA LYS A 799 -40.59 25.08 54.52
C LYS A 799 -39.30 24.41 54.09
N LEU A 800 -38.49 25.08 53.30
CA LEU A 800 -37.18 24.56 52.90
C LEU A 800 -36.26 24.37 54.10
N LEU A 801 -36.19 25.40 54.97
CA LEU A 801 -35.37 25.33 56.16
C LEU A 801 -35.81 24.20 57.10
N SER A 802 -37.11 24.08 57.38
CA SER A 802 -37.65 23.01 58.24
C SER A 802 -37.41 21.62 57.65
N THR A 803 -37.48 21.51 56.35
CA THR A 803 -37.14 20.22 55.67
C THR A 803 -35.67 19.87 55.79
N PHE A 804 -34.79 20.85 55.60
CA PHE A 804 -33.37 20.63 55.75
C PHE A 804 -32.98 20.31 57.21
N GLN A 805 -33.64 20.91 58.18
CA GLN A 805 -33.46 20.56 59.58
C GLN A 805 -33.87 19.11 59.87
N ASN A 806 -35.04 18.70 59.35
CA ASN A 806 -35.56 17.36 59.60
C ASN A 806 -34.86 16.26 58.89
N GLU A 807 -34.48 16.49 57.63
CA GLU A 807 -33.88 15.45 56.80
C GLU A 807 -32.37 15.35 56.91
N PHE A 808 -31.68 16.48 57.12
CA PHE A 808 -30.23 16.55 57.13
C PHE A 808 -29.60 17.10 58.41
N GLY A 809 -30.43 17.35 59.44
CA GLY A 809 -29.94 17.93 60.68
C GLY A 809 -29.33 19.31 60.51
N ALA A 810 -29.77 20.07 59.51
CA ALA A 810 -29.24 21.39 59.20
C ALA A 810 -29.57 22.39 60.35
N THR A 811 -28.63 23.26 60.69
CA THR A 811 -28.85 24.38 61.60
C THR A 811 -28.59 25.70 60.91
N LEU A 812 -29.43 26.68 61.18
CA LEU A 812 -29.23 28.02 60.62
C LEU A 812 -28.02 28.66 61.30
N ARG A 813 -27.22 29.36 60.52
CA ARG A 813 -26.11 30.14 61.03
C ARG A 813 -26.46 31.61 61.14
#